data_ceb731d2d28b40803ec37d93ebf47deb
#
_entry.id   ceb731d2d28b40803ec37d93ebf47deb
#
_cell.length_a   1.000
_cell.length_b   1.000
_cell.length_c   1.000
_cell.angle_alpha   90.00
_cell.angle_beta   90.00
_cell.angle_gamma   90.00
#
_symmetry.space_group_name_H-M   'P 1'
#
loop_
_entity.id
_entity.type
_entity.pdbx_description
1 polymer ?
#
loop_
_entity_poly.entity_id
_entity_poly.type
_entity_poly.pdbx_seq_one_letter_code
_entity_poly.pdbx_strand_id
1 'polypeptide(L)'
;GLDDYWQPYYAMFQNWPTQHAYANDNPNYVNETRNNATGAAIFDENITGYTDDVWKSGTVNAYAEWQTPLEGLKARVAYNYWIAQNDQEQFEYTYDVYRYDEATDTYTAVAGNLNPWRRRIKEQRQEKTFQAQLNYDHTFDNSHHVSGVLGIETFEKDGDWTQYNTLPSNNYIAVTNGISNMQSLDNTVTMSRRAGLVFRAAYDYRSKYFAEFSGRYDGSYLFAEGHRWGFFPSVSAGWRLSEESFMENVREVTKLSNLKIRASWGRMGDDQYNNADIVTPYAFLDGYTYGNTADGAVLNGTAVSRVEYRGVPVTNLSWIKSTLVNVGLDFGFFDDRLSGTFELFQRKRTGLPAMRYDVLVPVEVGFDLSNENLNSDYHKGLEFGINWRDQVNDFRYSIGGNFTLARRMMGESYKPRFGSSWDEYRNSTENRWASTFWGYEIAGRFENYEQIQNYPVDNDGEGNSTMLPGDFIYKDQNGDGVINELDERPIAYGAGELPYMNFSLNSSFEWKGFDLQMDWNGAAGQSYEMCWEVAYPFQGDGNSTEYLLTDSWHRVDPTDPTSDWVAGEFPATRYAGANVSFTRRSDFWVKKVWYLKLRTLELGYTLPKSVTHKMRLNRLRFYVNAYNLFSIDNMHRYQLDPEITSNSALVTPNLRTISFGLNLNF
;
A
#
# COMPACT_ATOMS: atom_id res chain seq x y z
N GLY A 1 -14.57 16.32 14.64
CA GLY A 1 -13.69 15.17 14.72
C GLY A 1 -12.71 15.14 13.56
N LEU A 2 -11.50 14.73 13.84
CA LEU A 2 -10.47 14.58 12.82
C LEU A 2 -10.78 13.32 12.01
N ASP A 3 -11.31 13.47 10.80
CA ASP A 3 -11.48 12.37 9.86
C ASP A 3 -10.15 11.91 9.27
N ASP A 4 -9.09 12.69 9.53
CA ASP A 4 -7.81 12.53 8.88
C ASP A 4 -6.71 12.21 9.90
N TYR A 5 -6.15 11.02 9.84
CA TYR A 5 -5.10 10.54 10.76
C TYR A 5 -3.77 11.31 10.65
N TRP A 6 -3.55 12.09 9.57
CA TRP A 6 -2.36 12.92 9.40
C TRP A 6 -2.44 14.26 10.14
N GLN A 7 -3.63 14.75 10.44
CA GLN A 7 -3.83 16.08 11.06
C GLN A 7 -3.12 16.26 12.41
N PRO A 8 -3.08 15.30 13.34
CA PRO A 8 -2.33 15.46 14.58
C PRO A 8 -0.85 15.79 14.36
N TYR A 9 -0.23 15.09 13.39
CA TYR A 9 1.18 15.30 13.05
C TYR A 9 1.40 16.62 12.32
N TYR A 10 0.49 16.97 11.42
CA TYR A 10 0.49 18.28 10.77
C TYR A 10 0.37 19.42 11.80
N ALA A 11 -0.51 19.29 12.78
CA ALA A 11 -0.67 20.25 13.85
C ALA A 11 0.62 20.42 14.68
N MET A 12 1.35 19.34 14.95
CA MET A 12 2.65 19.40 15.64
C MET A 12 3.67 20.27 14.88
N PHE A 13 3.66 20.22 13.54
CA PHE A 13 4.53 21.07 12.71
C PHE A 13 4.01 22.51 12.61
N GLN A 14 2.69 22.73 12.64
CA GLN A 14 2.10 24.05 12.50
C GLN A 14 2.10 24.86 13.78
N ASN A 15 1.99 24.24 14.95
CA ASN A 15 1.92 24.95 16.24
C ASN A 15 3.32 25.27 16.74
N TRP A 16 3.51 26.53 17.09
CA TRP A 16 4.76 26.96 17.70
C TRP A 16 4.89 26.46 19.14
N PRO A 17 6.11 26.17 19.62
CA PRO A 17 6.32 25.69 21.00
C PRO A 17 5.81 26.63 22.09
N THR A 18 5.64 27.91 21.76
CA THR A 18 5.14 28.94 22.65
C THR A 18 3.62 29.12 22.67
N GLN A 19 2.91 28.37 21.83
CA GLN A 19 1.45 28.41 21.77
C GLN A 19 0.86 27.49 22.83
N HIS A 20 0.02 28.04 23.70
CA HIS A 20 -0.73 27.28 24.69
C HIS A 20 -2.05 26.77 24.10
N ALA A 21 -2.52 25.63 24.58
CA ALA A 21 -3.79 25.06 24.15
C ALA A 21 -5.00 25.93 24.55
N TYR A 22 -4.90 26.57 25.71
CA TYR A 22 -5.93 27.39 26.28
C TYR A 22 -5.41 28.83 26.53
N ALA A 23 -6.27 29.81 26.28
CA ALA A 23 -5.94 31.21 26.50
C ALA A 23 -5.68 31.46 27.99
N ASN A 24 -4.53 32.03 28.32
CA ASN A 24 -4.07 32.24 29.69
C ASN A 24 -4.14 30.97 30.56
N ASP A 25 -3.88 29.79 29.96
CA ASP A 25 -3.96 28.47 30.60
C ASP A 25 -5.32 28.14 31.24
N ASN A 26 -6.38 28.84 30.86
CA ASN A 26 -7.74 28.60 31.37
C ASN A 26 -8.47 27.59 30.48
N PRO A 27 -8.81 26.38 30.97
CA PRO A 27 -9.38 25.31 30.17
C PRO A 27 -10.78 25.61 29.60
N ASN A 28 -11.41 26.68 30.02
CA ASN A 28 -12.70 27.12 29.51
C ASN A 28 -12.58 27.92 28.18
N TYR A 29 -11.38 28.33 27.79
CA TYR A 29 -11.16 29.20 26.64
C TYR A 29 -10.11 28.64 25.72
N VAL A 30 -10.53 28.04 24.61
CA VAL A 30 -9.61 27.51 23.55
C VAL A 30 -8.77 28.67 23.01
N ASN A 31 -7.46 28.56 23.02
CA ASN A 31 -6.58 29.65 22.61
C ASN A 31 -6.60 29.90 21.10
N GLU A 32 -6.57 31.17 20.73
CA GLU A 32 -6.27 31.57 19.35
C GLU A 32 -4.87 31.08 18.96
N THR A 33 -4.78 30.36 17.86
CA THR A 33 -3.52 29.95 17.23
C THR A 33 -3.44 30.56 15.84
N ARG A 34 -2.26 30.57 15.25
CA ARG A 34 -2.09 31.07 13.89
C ARG A 34 -2.99 30.35 12.88
N ASN A 35 -3.11 29.05 13.01
CA ASN A 35 -4.08 28.22 12.30
C ASN A 35 -5.01 27.57 13.32
N ASN A 36 -6.16 28.17 13.55
CA ASN A 36 -7.10 27.69 14.56
C ASN A 36 -7.57 26.25 14.32
N ALA A 37 -7.49 25.76 13.09
CA ALA A 37 -7.80 24.37 12.74
C ALA A 37 -6.74 23.36 13.21
N THR A 38 -5.61 23.81 13.74
CA THR A 38 -4.51 22.97 14.24
C THR A 38 -4.19 23.21 15.71
N GLY A 39 -4.98 24.03 16.41
CA GLY A 39 -4.79 24.31 17.84
C GLY A 39 -4.84 23.03 18.69
N ALA A 40 -3.99 22.90 19.71
CA ALA A 40 -3.89 21.67 20.49
C ALA A 40 -5.20 21.29 21.22
N ALA A 41 -6.01 22.27 21.65
CA ALA A 41 -7.27 22.01 22.33
C ALA A 41 -8.34 21.37 21.44
N ILE A 42 -8.24 21.52 20.09
CA ILE A 42 -9.24 20.93 19.17
C ILE A 42 -9.11 19.40 19.03
N PHE A 43 -8.09 18.78 19.60
CA PHE A 43 -7.98 17.32 19.66
C PHE A 43 -8.77 16.70 20.81
N ASP A 44 -9.42 17.52 21.65
CA ASP A 44 -10.33 17.06 22.70
C ASP A 44 -11.74 16.80 22.11
N GLU A 45 -12.22 15.57 22.24
CA GLU A 45 -13.56 15.15 21.78
C GLU A 45 -14.69 15.96 22.45
N ASN A 46 -14.47 16.45 23.66
CA ASN A 46 -15.45 17.28 24.36
C ASN A 46 -15.59 18.69 23.75
N ILE A 47 -14.59 19.13 22.97
CA ILE A 47 -14.58 20.44 22.31
C ILE A 47 -15.07 20.28 20.87
N THR A 48 -14.55 19.34 20.12
CA THR A 48 -14.76 19.25 18.68
C THR A 48 -15.77 18.19 18.24
N GLY A 49 -16.13 17.25 19.13
CA GLY A 49 -17.03 16.16 18.84
C GLY A 49 -16.30 14.83 18.59
N TYR A 50 -16.99 13.87 18.03
CA TYR A 50 -16.53 12.48 17.95
C TYR A 50 -16.90 11.82 16.64
N THR A 51 -16.19 10.73 16.35
CA THR A 51 -16.56 9.71 15.34
C THR A 51 -16.64 8.37 16.04
N ASP A 52 -17.81 7.73 15.96
CA ASP A 52 -18.04 6.36 16.44
C ASP A 52 -18.31 5.46 15.21
N ASP A 53 -17.50 4.42 15.03
CA ASP A 53 -17.55 3.53 13.86
C ASP A 53 -17.62 2.08 14.32
N VAL A 54 -18.81 1.49 14.21
CA VAL A 54 -19.09 0.15 14.71
C VAL A 54 -19.37 -0.82 13.58
N TRP A 55 -18.46 -1.76 13.37
CA TRP A 55 -18.62 -2.86 12.44
C TRP A 55 -19.10 -4.13 13.17
N LYS A 56 -20.12 -4.76 12.60
CA LYS A 56 -20.61 -6.07 13.03
C LYS A 56 -20.58 -7.00 11.84
N SER A 57 -19.93 -8.14 11.97
CA SER A 57 -19.85 -9.13 10.90
C SER A 57 -20.13 -10.54 11.39
N GLY A 58 -20.65 -11.35 10.50
CA GLY A 58 -20.92 -12.75 10.76
C GLY A 58 -20.67 -13.59 9.50
N THR A 59 -20.21 -14.82 9.72
CA THR A 59 -19.99 -15.78 8.63
C THR A 59 -20.65 -17.09 8.97
N VAL A 60 -21.40 -17.65 8.03
CA VAL A 60 -21.96 -19.00 8.11
C VAL A 60 -21.35 -19.83 6.99
N ASN A 61 -20.66 -20.91 7.37
CA ASN A 61 -20.13 -21.90 6.46
C ASN A 61 -20.88 -23.22 6.66
N ALA A 62 -21.53 -23.72 5.63
CA ALA A 62 -22.17 -25.01 5.63
C ALA A 62 -21.61 -25.86 4.50
N TYR A 63 -21.31 -27.11 4.75
CA TYR A 63 -20.92 -28.05 3.70
C TYR A 63 -21.46 -29.44 4.00
N ALA A 64 -21.66 -30.19 2.94
CA ALA A 64 -21.93 -31.63 2.97
C ALA A 64 -20.93 -32.36 2.06
N GLU A 65 -20.34 -33.41 2.56
CA GLU A 65 -19.43 -34.26 1.81
C GLU A 65 -19.98 -35.68 1.79
N TRP A 66 -20.08 -36.27 0.62
CA TRP A 66 -20.50 -37.63 0.40
C TRP A 66 -19.34 -38.44 -0.15
N GLN A 67 -18.95 -39.45 0.59
CA GLN A 67 -18.02 -40.47 0.11
C GLN A 67 -18.80 -41.45 -0.74
N THR A 68 -18.55 -41.42 -2.03
CA THR A 68 -19.26 -42.26 -3.00
C THR A 68 -18.83 -43.72 -2.86
N PRO A 69 -19.61 -44.70 -3.40
CA PRO A 69 -19.18 -46.11 -3.44
C PRO A 69 -17.94 -46.36 -4.31
N LEU A 70 -17.57 -45.41 -5.16
CA LEU A 70 -16.35 -45.51 -6.00
C LEU A 70 -15.16 -45.05 -5.13
N GLU A 71 -14.18 -45.95 -4.97
CA GLU A 71 -12.98 -45.69 -4.18
C GLU A 71 -12.24 -44.46 -4.72
N GLY A 72 -11.87 -43.58 -3.80
CA GLY A 72 -11.18 -42.32 -4.12
C GLY A 72 -12.10 -41.17 -4.57
N LEU A 73 -13.39 -41.40 -4.86
CA LEU A 73 -14.30 -40.35 -5.34
C LEU A 73 -15.16 -39.79 -4.20
N LYS A 74 -15.12 -38.47 -4.03
CA LYS A 74 -15.96 -37.72 -3.10
C LYS A 74 -16.71 -36.60 -3.80
N ALA A 75 -17.96 -36.38 -3.40
CA ALA A 75 -18.74 -35.22 -3.81
C ALA A 75 -18.90 -34.27 -2.62
N ARG A 76 -18.69 -32.98 -2.85
CA ARG A 76 -18.83 -31.96 -1.83
C ARG A 76 -19.68 -30.81 -2.36
N VAL A 77 -20.60 -30.33 -1.53
CA VAL A 77 -21.35 -29.10 -1.74
C VAL A 77 -21.07 -28.19 -0.55
N ALA A 78 -20.75 -26.94 -0.81
CA ALA A 78 -20.47 -25.96 0.20
C ALA A 78 -21.21 -24.64 -0.10
N TYR A 79 -21.66 -23.99 0.95
CA TYR A 79 -22.26 -22.67 0.89
C TYR A 79 -21.66 -21.80 1.98
N ASN A 80 -21.14 -20.64 1.56
CA ASN A 80 -20.67 -19.61 2.45
C ASN A 80 -21.57 -18.39 2.35
N TYR A 81 -21.98 -17.86 3.50
CA TYR A 81 -22.68 -16.60 3.61
C TYR A 81 -21.95 -15.70 4.59
N TRP A 82 -21.49 -14.56 4.12
CA TRP A 82 -20.89 -13.52 4.95
C TRP A 82 -21.76 -12.28 4.90
N ILE A 83 -21.94 -11.63 6.05
CA ILE A 83 -22.61 -10.35 6.17
C ILE A 83 -21.79 -9.44 7.09
N ALA A 84 -21.67 -8.17 6.72
CA ALA A 84 -21.15 -7.11 7.57
C ALA A 84 -22.07 -5.91 7.54
N GLN A 85 -22.19 -5.27 8.68
CA GLN A 85 -22.94 -4.02 8.84
C GLN A 85 -22.06 -3.00 9.53
N ASN A 86 -22.05 -1.79 9.00
CA ASN A 86 -21.44 -0.62 9.59
C ASN A 86 -22.53 0.34 10.07
N ASP A 87 -22.36 0.86 11.26
CA ASP A 87 -23.12 2.01 11.78
C ASP A 87 -22.08 3.03 12.27
N GLN A 88 -21.85 4.06 11.47
CA GLN A 88 -20.92 5.13 11.79
C GLN A 88 -21.70 6.39 12.13
N GLU A 89 -21.33 7.02 13.21
CA GLU A 89 -21.84 8.29 13.64
C GLU A 89 -20.69 9.28 13.84
N GLN A 90 -20.81 10.44 13.20
CA GLN A 90 -19.88 11.56 13.36
C GLN A 90 -20.67 12.78 13.81
N PHE A 91 -20.19 13.44 14.85
CA PHE A 91 -20.78 14.67 15.32
C PHE A 91 -19.69 15.70 15.55
N GLU A 92 -19.71 16.77 14.78
CA GLU A 92 -18.84 17.91 14.92
C GLU A 92 -19.55 19.00 15.75
N TYR A 93 -18.88 19.48 16.80
CA TYR A 93 -19.42 20.49 17.71
C TYR A 93 -19.05 21.89 17.25
N THR A 94 -19.88 22.86 17.65
CA THR A 94 -19.50 24.29 17.65
C THR A 94 -18.64 24.58 18.85
N TYR A 95 -17.61 25.40 18.66
CA TYR A 95 -16.78 25.93 19.73
C TYR A 95 -16.24 27.30 19.33
N ASP A 96 -15.92 28.15 20.33
CA ASP A 96 -15.28 29.42 20.13
C ASP A 96 -13.77 29.33 20.42
N VAL A 97 -13.00 30.17 19.74
CA VAL A 97 -11.56 30.37 19.96
C VAL A 97 -11.36 31.79 20.48
N TYR A 98 -10.56 31.94 21.53
CA TYR A 98 -10.43 33.16 22.30
C TYR A 98 -9.02 33.72 22.22
N ARG A 99 -8.96 35.07 22.17
CA ARG A 99 -7.77 35.87 22.47
C ARG A 99 -7.88 36.42 23.89
N TYR A 100 -6.82 36.25 24.68
CA TYR A 100 -6.70 36.83 26.00
C TYR A 100 -5.97 38.17 25.92
N ASP A 101 -6.50 39.19 26.59
CA ASP A 101 -5.88 40.49 26.78
C ASP A 101 -5.45 40.63 28.26
N GLU A 102 -4.14 40.58 28.48
CA GLU A 102 -3.56 40.67 29.83
C GLU A 102 -3.80 42.04 30.50
N ALA A 103 -3.85 43.12 29.71
CA ALA A 103 -4.03 44.47 30.26
C ALA A 103 -5.43 44.72 30.85
N THR A 104 -6.44 44.05 30.29
CA THR A 104 -7.84 44.20 30.70
C THR A 104 -8.40 42.95 31.39
N ASP A 105 -7.61 41.87 31.49
CA ASP A 105 -8.02 40.54 32.00
C ASP A 105 -9.31 40.05 31.33
N THR A 106 -9.37 40.13 29.99
CA THR A 106 -10.57 39.76 29.24
C THR A 106 -10.31 38.74 28.17
N TYR A 107 -11.30 37.87 27.94
CA TYR A 107 -11.30 36.85 26.87
C TYR A 107 -12.27 37.29 25.78
N THR A 108 -11.79 37.46 24.57
CA THR A 108 -12.58 37.86 23.42
C THR A 108 -12.64 36.72 22.41
N ALA A 109 -13.84 36.27 22.04
CA ALA A 109 -14.01 35.28 20.96
C ALA A 109 -13.60 35.92 19.62
N VAL A 110 -12.69 35.30 18.92
CA VAL A 110 -12.10 35.78 17.65
C VAL A 110 -12.33 34.87 16.48
N ALA A 111 -12.55 33.59 16.73
CA ALA A 111 -12.79 32.56 15.74
C ALA A 111 -13.55 31.37 16.35
N GLY A 112 -13.71 30.29 15.62
CA GLY A 112 -14.32 29.09 16.13
C GLY A 112 -14.94 28.26 15.00
N ASN A 113 -15.55 27.13 15.36
CA ASN A 113 -16.42 26.37 14.47
C ASN A 113 -17.87 26.76 14.76
N LEU A 114 -18.51 27.44 13.81
CA LEU A 114 -19.88 27.92 13.94
C LEU A 114 -20.91 27.01 13.27
N ASN A 115 -20.48 26.02 12.53
CA ASN A 115 -21.32 25.15 11.73
C ASN A 115 -21.27 23.72 12.22
N PRO A 116 -22.04 23.35 13.27
CA PRO A 116 -22.10 21.96 13.69
C PRO A 116 -22.71 21.12 12.58
N TRP A 117 -22.17 19.95 12.38
CA TRP A 117 -22.82 18.99 11.48
C TRP A 117 -22.81 17.60 12.11
N ARG A 118 -23.73 16.80 11.65
CA ARG A 118 -23.84 15.40 12.04
C ARG A 118 -24.00 14.55 10.81
N ARG A 119 -23.13 13.58 10.69
CA ARG A 119 -23.16 12.55 9.63
C ARG A 119 -23.50 11.20 10.25
N ARG A 120 -24.37 10.50 9.57
CA ARG A 120 -24.59 9.10 9.87
C ARG A 120 -24.46 8.29 8.61
N ILE A 121 -23.66 7.21 8.69
CA ILE A 121 -23.44 6.26 7.61
C ILE A 121 -23.96 4.91 8.06
N LYS A 122 -24.76 4.29 7.22
CA LYS A 122 -25.17 2.90 7.36
C LYS A 122 -24.74 2.15 6.13
N GLU A 123 -23.96 1.11 6.34
CA GLU A 123 -23.50 0.25 5.27
C GLU A 123 -23.81 -1.20 5.60
N GLN A 124 -24.31 -1.92 4.61
CA GLN A 124 -24.48 -3.37 4.66
C GLN A 124 -23.75 -3.97 3.47
N ARG A 125 -22.93 -4.97 3.73
CA ARG A 125 -22.28 -5.80 2.71
C ARG A 125 -22.65 -7.26 2.95
N GLN A 126 -22.92 -7.99 1.89
CA GLN A 126 -23.16 -9.43 1.95
C GLN A 126 -22.48 -10.13 0.78
N GLU A 127 -21.93 -11.30 1.08
CA GLU A 127 -21.29 -12.15 0.10
C GLU A 127 -21.84 -13.57 0.22
N LYS A 128 -22.13 -14.19 -0.92
CA LYS A 128 -22.65 -15.55 -1.03
C LYS A 128 -21.76 -16.32 -2.00
N THR A 129 -21.23 -17.43 -1.54
CA THR A 129 -20.45 -18.33 -2.39
C THR A 129 -21.08 -19.71 -2.33
N PHE A 130 -21.44 -20.23 -3.48
CA PHE A 130 -21.88 -21.62 -3.63
C PHE A 130 -20.85 -22.39 -4.44
N GLN A 131 -20.51 -23.58 -3.95
CA GLN A 131 -19.58 -24.49 -4.59
C GLN A 131 -20.16 -25.90 -4.61
N ALA A 132 -20.06 -26.59 -5.75
CA ALA A 132 -20.29 -28.02 -5.86
C ALA A 132 -19.12 -28.64 -6.61
N GLN A 133 -18.52 -29.68 -6.04
CA GLN A 133 -17.30 -30.28 -6.60
C GLN A 133 -17.27 -31.79 -6.42
N LEU A 134 -16.62 -32.43 -7.39
CA LEU A 134 -16.20 -33.84 -7.34
C LEU A 134 -14.69 -33.85 -7.14
N ASN A 135 -14.24 -34.63 -6.16
CA ASN A 135 -12.82 -34.82 -5.87
C ASN A 135 -12.49 -36.30 -6.05
N TYR A 136 -11.47 -36.59 -6.81
CA TYR A 136 -10.95 -37.94 -6.98
C TYR A 136 -9.50 -37.99 -6.50
N ASP A 137 -9.16 -39.01 -5.70
CA ASP A 137 -7.82 -39.24 -5.20
C ASP A 137 -7.59 -40.72 -4.99
N HIS A 138 -6.69 -41.32 -5.78
CA HIS A 138 -6.42 -42.75 -5.72
C HIS A 138 -4.99 -43.07 -6.14
N THR A 139 -4.39 -44.10 -5.50
CA THR A 139 -3.07 -44.61 -5.84
C THR A 139 -3.22 -46.03 -6.35
N PHE A 140 -2.88 -46.21 -7.63
CA PHE A 140 -2.83 -47.53 -8.31
C PHE A 140 -1.46 -48.17 -8.15
N ASP A 141 -1.43 -49.46 -7.88
CA ASP A 141 -0.22 -50.29 -7.78
C ASP A 141 0.92 -49.68 -6.92
N ASN A 142 0.57 -48.88 -5.90
CA ASN A 142 1.49 -48.16 -5.04
C ASN A 142 2.51 -47.26 -5.78
N SER A 143 2.28 -46.98 -7.04
CA SER A 143 3.22 -46.29 -7.94
C SER A 143 2.63 -45.15 -8.74
N HIS A 144 1.33 -45.20 -9.03
CA HIS A 144 0.64 -44.22 -9.86
C HIS A 144 -0.41 -43.49 -9.03
N HIS A 145 -0.11 -42.31 -8.60
CA HIS A 145 -1.07 -41.47 -7.86
C HIS A 145 -1.78 -40.51 -8.81
N VAL A 146 -3.10 -40.55 -8.81
CA VAL A 146 -3.96 -39.67 -9.61
C VAL A 146 -4.87 -38.90 -8.71
N SER A 147 -4.89 -37.58 -8.82
CA SER A 147 -5.87 -36.74 -8.16
C SER A 147 -6.53 -35.78 -9.15
N GLY A 148 -7.81 -35.48 -8.90
CA GLY A 148 -8.57 -34.59 -9.76
C GLY A 148 -9.67 -33.84 -9.02
N VAL A 149 -10.05 -32.70 -9.54
CA VAL A 149 -11.16 -31.89 -9.09
C VAL A 149 -11.94 -31.39 -10.29
N LEU A 150 -13.25 -31.51 -10.22
CA LEU A 150 -14.18 -30.87 -11.15
C LEU A 150 -15.27 -30.20 -10.34
N GLY A 151 -15.46 -28.89 -10.51
CA GLY A 151 -16.43 -28.17 -9.71
C GLY A 151 -16.97 -26.93 -10.39
N ILE A 152 -18.10 -26.47 -9.86
CA ILE A 152 -18.71 -25.18 -10.20
C ILE A 152 -18.69 -24.29 -8.98
N GLU A 153 -18.56 -23.00 -9.23
CA GLU A 153 -18.58 -21.96 -8.19
C GLU A 153 -19.41 -20.78 -8.68
N THR A 154 -20.23 -20.24 -7.80
CA THR A 154 -20.88 -18.93 -8.01
C THR A 154 -20.55 -18.00 -6.86
N PHE A 155 -20.32 -16.76 -7.19
CA PHE A 155 -20.04 -15.69 -6.23
C PHE A 155 -20.98 -14.52 -6.48
N GLU A 156 -21.64 -14.09 -5.40
CA GLU A 156 -22.50 -12.91 -5.39
C GLU A 156 -22.08 -12.00 -4.25
N LYS A 157 -21.93 -10.73 -4.57
CA LYS A 157 -21.67 -9.68 -3.59
C LYS A 157 -22.68 -8.55 -3.80
N ASP A 158 -23.29 -8.10 -2.72
CA ASP A 158 -24.19 -6.96 -2.70
C ASP A 158 -23.75 -6.00 -1.59
N GLY A 159 -23.82 -4.71 -1.85
CA GLY A 159 -23.54 -3.65 -0.90
C GLY A 159 -24.61 -2.56 -1.00
N ASP A 160 -25.05 -2.07 0.13
CA ASP A 160 -25.91 -0.91 0.28
C ASP A 160 -25.26 0.04 1.28
N TRP A 161 -24.98 1.24 0.83
CA TRP A 161 -24.38 2.30 1.60
C TRP A 161 -25.27 3.52 1.55
N THR A 162 -25.59 4.08 2.71
CA THR A 162 -26.43 5.28 2.84
C THR A 162 -25.77 6.25 3.81
N GLN A 163 -25.67 7.50 3.39
CA GLN A 163 -25.17 8.60 4.22
C GLN A 163 -26.22 9.71 4.26
N TYR A 164 -26.39 10.29 5.42
CA TYR A 164 -27.12 11.53 5.58
C TYR A 164 -26.41 12.49 6.53
N ASN A 165 -26.38 13.75 6.14
CA ASN A 165 -25.83 14.85 6.89
C ASN A 165 -26.95 15.77 7.35
N THR A 166 -26.88 16.22 8.58
CA THR A 166 -27.81 17.18 9.18
C THR A 166 -27.07 18.28 9.89
N LEU A 167 -27.68 19.46 10.02
CA LEU A 167 -27.19 20.56 10.84
C LEU A 167 -28.03 20.61 12.10
N PRO A 168 -27.52 20.14 13.26
CA PRO A 168 -28.20 20.31 14.53
C PRO A 168 -28.18 21.79 14.95
N SER A 169 -29.17 22.22 15.71
CA SER A 169 -29.22 23.59 16.21
C SER A 169 -28.30 23.86 17.41
N ASN A 170 -27.68 22.84 17.98
CA ASN A 170 -26.75 22.92 19.10
C ASN A 170 -25.99 21.60 19.28
N ASN A 171 -24.98 21.60 20.16
CA ASN A 171 -24.12 20.45 20.43
C ASN A 171 -24.79 19.32 21.23
N TYR A 172 -26.02 19.51 21.73
CA TYR A 172 -26.69 18.54 22.60
C TYR A 172 -27.69 17.65 21.86
N ILE A 173 -28.03 17.98 20.61
CA ILE A 173 -29.00 17.20 19.82
C ILE A 173 -28.31 15.99 19.24
N ALA A 174 -28.43 14.87 19.95
CA ALA A 174 -27.87 13.59 19.55
C ALA A 174 -28.75 12.82 18.54
N VAL A 175 -29.94 13.29 18.23
CA VAL A 175 -30.88 12.61 17.33
C VAL A 175 -31.12 13.45 16.07
N THR A 176 -31.08 12.82 14.91
CA THR A 176 -31.47 13.43 13.65
C THR A 176 -32.98 13.60 13.63
N ASN A 177 -33.46 14.79 13.86
CA ASN A 177 -34.89 15.08 13.85
C ASN A 177 -35.22 16.15 12.82
N GLY A 178 -36.09 15.78 11.92
CA GLY A 178 -36.70 16.66 10.94
C GLY A 178 -35.94 16.82 9.62
N ILE A 179 -36.68 16.81 8.55
CA ILE A 179 -36.21 16.98 7.16
C ILE A 179 -35.66 18.40 6.93
N SER A 180 -36.13 19.38 7.69
CA SER A 180 -35.72 20.79 7.55
C SER A 180 -34.22 21.06 7.83
N ASN A 181 -33.57 20.16 8.57
CA ASN A 181 -32.15 20.27 8.91
C ASN A 181 -31.25 19.33 8.11
N MET A 182 -31.82 18.60 7.14
CA MET A 182 -31.05 17.72 6.28
C MET A 182 -30.30 18.52 5.22
N GLN A 183 -28.97 18.35 5.16
CA GLN A 183 -28.11 19.02 4.19
C GLN A 183 -27.87 18.16 2.95
N SER A 184 -27.68 16.87 3.13
CA SER A 184 -27.48 15.94 2.05
C SER A 184 -27.94 14.53 2.42
N LEU A 185 -28.38 13.81 1.42
CA LEU A 185 -28.64 12.38 1.45
C LEU A 185 -27.93 11.76 0.26
N ASP A 186 -27.17 10.72 0.49
CA ASP A 186 -26.52 9.95 -0.57
C ASP A 186 -26.73 8.45 -0.33
N ASN A 187 -26.90 7.72 -1.43
CA ASN A 187 -27.09 6.27 -1.39
C ASN A 187 -26.37 5.62 -2.58
N THR A 188 -25.63 4.56 -2.29
CA THR A 188 -24.94 3.79 -3.31
C THR A 188 -25.23 2.30 -3.13
N VAL A 189 -25.68 1.65 -4.19
CA VAL A 189 -25.87 0.22 -4.26
C VAL A 189 -24.80 -0.39 -5.16
N THR A 190 -24.08 -1.37 -4.64
CA THR A 190 -23.06 -2.11 -5.39
C THR A 190 -23.45 -3.56 -5.55
N MET A 191 -23.06 -4.17 -6.66
CA MET A 191 -23.25 -5.58 -6.91
C MET A 191 -22.06 -6.18 -7.65
N SER A 192 -21.82 -7.46 -7.42
CA SER A 192 -20.86 -8.24 -8.22
C SER A 192 -21.37 -9.68 -8.37
N ARG A 193 -21.26 -10.22 -9.57
CA ARG A 193 -21.72 -11.57 -9.90
C ARG A 193 -20.67 -12.26 -10.75
N ARG A 194 -20.22 -13.43 -10.32
CA ARG A 194 -19.28 -14.27 -11.04
C ARG A 194 -19.74 -15.71 -10.97
N ALA A 195 -19.44 -16.47 -12.01
CA ALA A 195 -19.65 -17.91 -12.02
C ALA A 195 -18.51 -18.58 -12.77
N GLY A 196 -18.11 -19.78 -12.35
CA GLY A 196 -17.00 -20.47 -12.96
C GLY A 196 -17.07 -21.98 -12.87
N LEU A 197 -16.44 -22.64 -13.84
CA LEU A 197 -16.10 -24.06 -13.83
C LEU A 197 -14.62 -24.19 -13.46
N VAL A 198 -14.34 -25.03 -12.47
CA VAL A 198 -12.98 -25.33 -11.98
C VAL A 198 -12.65 -26.77 -12.29
N PHE A 199 -11.47 -27.03 -12.81
CA PHE A 199 -10.97 -28.39 -13.01
C PHE A 199 -9.48 -28.48 -12.71
N ARG A 200 -9.07 -29.65 -12.22
CA ARG A 200 -7.69 -30.01 -11.93
C ARG A 200 -7.51 -31.51 -12.17
N ALA A 201 -6.40 -31.88 -12.80
CA ALA A 201 -5.93 -33.26 -12.89
C ALA A 201 -4.44 -33.28 -12.59
N ALA A 202 -4.03 -34.06 -11.61
CA ALA A 202 -2.65 -34.21 -11.23
C ALA A 202 -2.28 -35.70 -11.23
N TYR A 203 -1.05 -35.97 -11.66
CA TYR A 203 -0.48 -37.30 -11.70
C TYR A 203 0.94 -37.26 -11.14
N ASP A 204 1.24 -38.20 -10.28
CA ASP A 204 2.62 -38.46 -9.89
C ASP A 204 2.96 -39.97 -10.05
N TYR A 205 4.18 -40.24 -10.52
CA TYR A 205 4.72 -41.56 -10.62
C TYR A 205 5.84 -41.76 -9.61
N ARG A 206 5.60 -42.61 -8.62
CA ARG A 206 6.51 -42.97 -7.53
C ARG A 206 7.10 -41.77 -6.81
N SER A 207 6.37 -40.69 -6.72
CA SER A 207 6.84 -39.39 -6.16
C SER A 207 8.14 -38.87 -6.83
N LYS A 208 8.44 -39.31 -8.08
CA LYS A 208 9.58 -38.87 -8.88
C LYS A 208 9.20 -37.86 -9.95
N TYR A 209 8.17 -38.19 -10.72
CA TYR A 209 7.69 -37.38 -11.84
C TYR A 209 6.31 -36.86 -11.52
N PHE A 210 6.13 -35.58 -11.63
CA PHE A 210 4.90 -34.89 -11.32
C PHE A 210 4.41 -34.13 -12.55
N ALA A 211 3.13 -34.25 -12.87
CA ALA A 211 2.47 -33.47 -13.89
C ALA A 211 1.11 -33.01 -13.38
N GLU A 212 0.77 -31.78 -13.64
CA GLU A 212 -0.54 -31.21 -13.27
C GLU A 212 -1.07 -30.37 -14.43
N PHE A 213 -2.36 -30.50 -14.68
CA PHE A 213 -3.14 -29.64 -15.54
C PHE A 213 -4.32 -29.11 -14.73
N SER A 214 -4.48 -27.80 -14.66
CA SER A 214 -5.62 -27.18 -13.98
C SER A 214 -6.12 -25.98 -14.77
N GLY A 215 -7.30 -25.50 -14.44
CA GLY A 215 -7.83 -24.31 -15.05
C GLY A 215 -9.21 -23.93 -14.55
N ARG A 216 -9.62 -22.74 -14.99
CA ARG A 216 -10.93 -22.17 -14.73
C ARG A 216 -11.54 -21.65 -16.03
N TYR A 217 -12.85 -21.75 -16.11
CA TYR A 217 -13.66 -21.07 -17.12
C TYR A 217 -14.65 -20.18 -16.42
N ASP A 218 -14.30 -18.89 -16.29
CA ASP A 218 -14.99 -17.94 -15.45
C ASP A 218 -15.76 -16.91 -16.28
N GLY A 219 -16.93 -16.52 -15.80
CA GLY A 219 -17.78 -15.46 -16.34
C GLY A 219 -17.95 -14.32 -15.36
N SER A 220 -17.83 -13.08 -15.84
CA SER A 220 -18.08 -11.86 -15.08
C SER A 220 -19.25 -11.08 -15.66
N TYR A 221 -20.07 -10.52 -14.78
CA TYR A 221 -21.22 -9.68 -15.16
C TYR A 221 -20.82 -8.33 -15.77
N LEU A 222 -19.56 -7.91 -15.63
CA LEU A 222 -19.04 -6.63 -16.12
C LEU A 222 -18.98 -6.55 -17.65
N PHE A 223 -18.82 -7.71 -18.31
CA PHE A 223 -18.53 -7.76 -19.75
C PHE A 223 -19.77 -8.04 -20.59
N ALA A 224 -19.75 -7.52 -21.81
CA ALA A 224 -20.78 -7.78 -22.80
C ALA A 224 -20.88 -9.28 -23.20
N GLU A 225 -21.98 -9.66 -23.79
CA GLU A 225 -22.13 -10.99 -24.37
C GLU A 225 -21.04 -11.24 -25.43
N GLY A 226 -20.45 -12.43 -25.41
CA GLY A 226 -19.29 -12.78 -26.26
C GLY A 226 -17.93 -12.46 -25.64
N HIS A 227 -17.82 -11.53 -24.68
CA HIS A 227 -16.60 -11.17 -23.98
C HIS A 227 -16.60 -11.57 -22.50
N ARG A 228 -17.73 -12.07 -22.02
CA ARG A 228 -18.02 -12.36 -20.61
C ARG A 228 -17.19 -13.51 -20.03
N TRP A 229 -16.98 -14.55 -20.85
CA TRP A 229 -16.34 -15.79 -20.39
C TRP A 229 -14.87 -15.85 -20.78
N GLY A 230 -14.01 -16.20 -19.82
CA GLY A 230 -12.58 -16.35 -19.99
C GLY A 230 -12.11 -17.76 -19.62
N PHE A 231 -11.17 -18.31 -20.40
CA PHE A 231 -10.51 -19.58 -20.11
C PHE A 231 -9.08 -19.36 -19.59
N PHE A 232 -8.79 -19.90 -18.41
CA PHE A 232 -7.56 -19.68 -17.66
C PHE A 232 -6.88 -21.00 -17.29
N PRO A 233 -6.11 -21.60 -18.21
CA PRO A 233 -5.41 -22.87 -17.98
C PRO A 233 -4.09 -22.67 -17.25
N SER A 234 -3.64 -23.73 -16.56
CA SER A 234 -2.32 -23.85 -15.96
C SER A 234 -1.78 -25.26 -16.13
N VAL A 235 -0.48 -25.38 -16.38
CA VAL A 235 0.25 -26.64 -16.42
C VAL A 235 1.50 -26.55 -15.56
N SER A 236 1.84 -27.63 -14.87
CA SER A 236 3.11 -27.74 -14.15
C SER A 236 3.70 -29.14 -14.30
N ALA A 237 5.02 -29.18 -14.22
CA ALA A 237 5.80 -30.44 -14.21
C ALA A 237 6.89 -30.36 -13.15
N GLY A 238 7.20 -31.48 -12.54
CA GLY A 238 8.26 -31.62 -11.55
C GLY A 238 9.02 -32.96 -11.74
N TRP A 239 10.32 -32.90 -11.50
CA TRP A 239 11.18 -34.05 -11.49
C TRP A 239 12.05 -34.08 -10.25
N ARG A 240 11.86 -35.08 -9.41
CA ARG A 240 12.69 -35.32 -8.23
C ARG A 240 13.91 -36.14 -8.63
N LEU A 241 14.97 -35.42 -9.01
CA LEU A 241 16.25 -35.97 -9.41
C LEU A 241 16.88 -36.87 -8.35
N SER A 242 16.75 -36.48 -7.07
CA SER A 242 17.32 -37.24 -5.96
C SER A 242 16.86 -38.68 -5.87
N GLU A 243 15.69 -39.01 -6.44
CA GLU A 243 15.17 -40.38 -6.45
C GLU A 243 15.63 -41.24 -7.65
N GLU A 244 16.45 -40.70 -8.50
CA GLU A 244 17.01 -41.42 -9.65
C GLU A 244 18.23 -42.27 -9.26
N SER A 245 18.38 -43.43 -9.89
CA SER A 245 19.46 -44.37 -9.59
C SER A 245 20.84 -43.79 -9.90
N PHE A 246 20.98 -42.95 -10.90
CA PHE A 246 22.24 -42.27 -11.20
C PHE A 246 22.67 -41.24 -10.15
N MET A 247 21.76 -40.80 -9.28
CA MET A 247 22.05 -39.87 -8.19
C MET A 247 22.49 -40.56 -6.90
N GLU A 248 22.46 -41.88 -6.82
CA GLU A 248 22.73 -42.62 -5.59
C GLU A 248 24.12 -42.31 -5.00
N ASN A 249 25.18 -42.39 -5.82
CA ASN A 249 26.54 -42.04 -5.42
C ASN A 249 26.65 -40.54 -5.03
N VAL A 250 25.95 -39.65 -5.74
CA VAL A 250 25.97 -38.23 -5.42
C VAL A 250 25.29 -37.96 -4.06
N ARG A 251 24.17 -38.60 -3.77
CA ARG A 251 23.46 -38.52 -2.50
C ARG A 251 24.33 -38.98 -1.32
N GLU A 252 25.04 -40.12 -1.50
CA GLU A 252 25.90 -40.62 -0.45
C GLU A 252 27.10 -39.68 -0.11
N VAL A 253 27.75 -39.17 -1.15
CA VAL A 253 28.92 -38.29 -1.01
C VAL A 253 28.56 -36.91 -0.50
N THR A 254 27.52 -36.32 -1.07
CA THR A 254 27.14 -34.92 -0.77
C THR A 254 26.15 -34.79 0.38
N LYS A 255 25.58 -35.91 0.86
CA LYS A 255 24.50 -35.94 1.86
C LYS A 255 23.22 -35.23 1.33
N LEU A 256 23.03 -35.25 0.02
CA LEU A 256 21.84 -34.71 -0.64
C LEU A 256 20.62 -35.58 -0.29
N SER A 257 19.62 -35.04 0.37
CA SER A 257 18.36 -35.74 0.73
C SER A 257 17.25 -35.48 -0.29
N ASN A 258 17.18 -34.28 -0.85
CA ASN A 258 16.18 -33.91 -1.84
C ASN A 258 16.77 -33.01 -2.91
N LEU A 259 16.44 -33.27 -4.17
CA LEU A 259 16.68 -32.38 -5.30
C LEU A 259 15.55 -32.51 -6.29
N LYS A 260 14.75 -31.43 -6.44
CA LYS A 260 13.61 -31.41 -7.35
C LYS A 260 13.66 -30.18 -8.23
N ILE A 261 13.56 -30.36 -9.53
CA ILE A 261 13.34 -29.29 -10.51
C ILE A 261 11.84 -29.22 -10.80
N ARG A 262 11.29 -28.03 -10.89
CA ARG A 262 9.90 -27.80 -11.25
C ARG A 262 9.75 -26.62 -12.21
N ALA A 263 8.76 -26.71 -13.06
CA ALA A 263 8.39 -25.63 -13.97
C ALA A 263 6.87 -25.53 -14.05
N SER A 264 6.37 -24.32 -14.16
CA SER A 264 4.95 -24.07 -14.37
C SER A 264 4.72 -22.93 -15.34
N TRP A 265 3.63 -23.04 -16.05
CA TRP A 265 3.04 -22.01 -16.87
C TRP A 265 1.56 -21.93 -16.55
N GLY A 266 1.04 -20.72 -16.30
CA GLY A 266 -0.36 -20.53 -16.01
C GLY A 266 -0.87 -19.19 -16.50
N ARG A 267 -2.16 -19.15 -16.82
CA ARG A 267 -2.88 -17.93 -17.17
C ARG A 267 -4.00 -17.70 -16.16
N MET A 268 -4.11 -16.49 -15.66
CA MET A 268 -5.18 -16.02 -14.78
C MET A 268 -5.94 -14.89 -15.48
N GLY A 269 -7.22 -14.74 -15.16
CA GLY A 269 -8.04 -13.60 -15.57
C GLY A 269 -8.28 -12.65 -14.40
N ASP A 270 -8.34 -11.36 -14.70
CA ASP A 270 -8.70 -10.34 -13.77
C ASP A 270 -9.72 -9.40 -14.42
N ASP A 271 -10.82 -9.10 -13.74
CA ASP A 271 -11.83 -8.14 -14.16
C ASP A 271 -11.73 -6.83 -13.37
N GLN A 272 -10.61 -6.66 -12.64
CA GLN A 272 -10.26 -5.46 -11.89
C GLN A 272 -8.92 -4.88 -12.34
N TYR A 273 -8.77 -3.57 -12.23
CA TYR A 273 -7.53 -2.85 -12.48
C TYR A 273 -7.36 -1.74 -11.45
N ASN A 274 -6.20 -1.66 -10.82
CA ASN A 274 -5.91 -0.70 -9.75
C ASN A 274 -6.96 -0.70 -8.60
N ASN A 275 -7.36 -1.90 -8.14
CA ASN A 275 -8.34 -2.13 -7.08
C ASN A 275 -9.77 -1.63 -7.38
N ALA A 276 -10.09 -1.42 -8.64
CA ALA A 276 -11.43 -1.08 -9.10
C ALA A 276 -11.86 -2.00 -10.23
N ASP A 277 -13.15 -2.15 -10.44
CA ASP A 277 -13.68 -2.84 -11.60
C ASP A 277 -13.15 -2.19 -12.88
N ILE A 278 -12.72 -3.02 -13.85
CA ILE A 278 -12.12 -2.55 -15.10
C ILE A 278 -13.07 -1.65 -15.91
N VAL A 279 -14.36 -1.80 -15.67
CA VAL A 279 -15.46 -1.03 -16.27
C VAL A 279 -16.62 -0.98 -15.30
N THR A 280 -17.40 0.09 -15.36
CA THR A 280 -18.61 0.21 -14.54
C THR A 280 -19.64 -0.88 -14.90
N PRO A 281 -20.40 -1.40 -13.93
CA PRO A 281 -21.44 -2.38 -14.17
C PRO A 281 -22.39 -1.97 -15.29
N TYR A 282 -22.69 -2.91 -16.19
CA TYR A 282 -23.59 -2.70 -17.32
C TYR A 282 -23.20 -1.58 -18.31
N ALA A 283 -21.94 -1.17 -18.35
CA ALA A 283 -21.45 -0.17 -19.30
C ALA A 283 -21.60 -0.58 -20.77
N PHE A 284 -21.82 -1.86 -21.02
CA PHE A 284 -22.12 -2.39 -22.37
C PHE A 284 -23.58 -2.15 -22.83
N LEU A 285 -24.44 -1.65 -21.94
CA LEU A 285 -25.82 -1.27 -22.29
C LEU A 285 -25.87 0.20 -22.69
N ASP A 286 -26.66 0.48 -23.69
CA ASP A 286 -27.04 1.84 -24.06
C ASP A 286 -27.93 2.46 -22.97
N GLY A 287 -27.82 3.76 -22.73
CA GLY A 287 -28.61 4.39 -21.68
C GLY A 287 -28.27 5.84 -21.37
N TYR A 288 -28.87 6.31 -20.30
CA TYR A 288 -28.75 7.69 -19.82
C TYR A 288 -28.35 7.69 -18.35
N THR A 289 -27.64 8.72 -17.95
CA THR A 289 -27.35 9.06 -16.55
C THR A 289 -28.15 10.28 -16.15
N TYR A 290 -28.62 10.32 -14.91
CA TYR A 290 -29.23 11.51 -14.32
C TYR A 290 -28.13 12.33 -13.67
N GLY A 291 -27.96 13.57 -14.14
CA GLY A 291 -27.05 14.53 -13.51
C GLY A 291 -27.63 15.09 -12.21
N ASN A 292 -26.77 15.72 -11.43
CA ASN A 292 -27.17 16.44 -10.24
C ASN A 292 -27.96 17.72 -10.65
N THR A 293 -28.83 18.21 -9.78
CA THR A 293 -29.61 19.46 -10.03
C THR A 293 -28.73 20.70 -10.19
N ALA A 294 -27.47 20.68 -9.63
CA ALA A 294 -26.53 21.77 -9.81
C ALA A 294 -26.03 21.92 -11.27
N ASP A 295 -26.00 20.81 -12.01
CA ASP A 295 -25.61 20.78 -13.43
C ASP A 295 -26.81 20.83 -14.39
N GLY A 296 -28.03 21.01 -13.86
CA GLY A 296 -29.28 21.03 -14.57
C GLY A 296 -29.62 22.40 -15.19
N ALA A 297 -30.70 22.41 -15.98
CA ALA A 297 -31.29 23.65 -16.50
C ALA A 297 -32.22 24.25 -15.47
N VAL A 298 -32.34 25.58 -15.48
CA VAL A 298 -33.41 26.29 -14.75
C VAL A 298 -34.55 26.53 -15.70
N LEU A 299 -35.69 25.85 -15.50
CA LEU A 299 -36.90 26.02 -16.26
C LEU A 299 -37.96 26.70 -15.39
N ASN A 300 -38.42 27.86 -15.83
CA ASN A 300 -39.43 28.66 -15.09
C ASN A 300 -39.05 28.94 -13.63
N GLY A 301 -37.75 29.21 -13.38
CA GLY A 301 -37.24 29.49 -12.03
C GLY A 301 -37.03 28.26 -11.16
N THR A 302 -37.24 27.04 -11.69
CA THR A 302 -36.99 25.78 -10.96
C THR A 302 -35.81 25.03 -11.57
N ALA A 303 -34.86 24.62 -10.75
CA ALA A 303 -33.76 23.77 -11.17
C ALA A 303 -34.32 22.37 -11.48
N VAL A 304 -33.99 21.85 -12.65
CA VAL A 304 -34.36 20.49 -13.08
C VAL A 304 -33.13 19.67 -13.34
N SER A 305 -33.15 18.39 -12.95
CA SER A 305 -32.05 17.50 -13.17
C SER A 305 -31.75 17.28 -14.63
N ARG A 306 -30.51 17.28 -15.02
CA ARG A 306 -30.06 16.95 -16.38
C ARG A 306 -30.12 15.45 -16.60
N VAL A 307 -30.58 15.05 -17.76
CA VAL A 307 -30.43 13.69 -18.28
C VAL A 307 -29.39 13.72 -19.38
N GLU A 308 -28.37 12.90 -19.26
CA GLU A 308 -27.24 12.88 -20.17
C GLU A 308 -27.04 11.48 -20.76
N TYR A 309 -26.72 11.42 -22.04
CA TYR A 309 -26.36 10.16 -22.67
C TYR A 309 -25.05 9.60 -22.05
N ARG A 310 -25.05 8.30 -21.72
CA ARG A 310 -23.90 7.64 -21.04
C ARG A 310 -22.63 7.58 -21.87
N GLY A 311 -22.69 7.91 -23.14
CA GLY A 311 -21.60 7.73 -24.10
C GLY A 311 -21.68 6.36 -24.80
N VAL A 312 -20.60 6.03 -25.50
CA VAL A 312 -20.54 4.79 -26.32
C VAL A 312 -20.55 3.57 -25.41
N PRO A 313 -21.46 2.60 -25.65
CA PRO A 313 -21.44 1.33 -24.90
C PRO A 313 -20.11 0.60 -25.00
N VAL A 314 -19.59 0.10 -23.87
CA VAL A 314 -18.32 -0.60 -23.78
C VAL A 314 -18.52 -2.07 -24.12
N THR A 315 -18.48 -2.43 -25.38
CA THR A 315 -18.79 -3.78 -25.85
C THR A 315 -17.57 -4.67 -26.08
N ASN A 316 -16.37 -4.08 -26.21
CA ASN A 316 -15.15 -4.80 -26.62
C ASN A 316 -14.19 -5.12 -25.46
N LEU A 317 -14.52 -4.66 -24.23
CA LEU A 317 -13.67 -4.89 -23.07
C LEU A 317 -13.90 -6.29 -22.51
N SER A 318 -12.83 -6.94 -22.10
CA SER A 318 -12.83 -8.29 -21.54
C SER A 318 -11.75 -8.40 -20.46
N TRP A 319 -11.52 -9.60 -19.97
CA TRP A 319 -10.57 -9.96 -18.95
C TRP A 319 -9.14 -9.47 -19.23
N ILE A 320 -8.49 -8.88 -18.25
CA ILE A 320 -7.03 -8.74 -18.21
C ILE A 320 -6.47 -10.15 -18.04
N LYS A 321 -5.49 -10.52 -18.88
CA LYS A 321 -4.85 -11.84 -18.83
C LYS A 321 -3.46 -11.73 -18.22
N SER A 322 -3.27 -12.40 -17.09
CA SER A 322 -1.98 -12.49 -16.39
C SER A 322 -1.36 -13.86 -16.65
N THR A 323 -0.28 -13.90 -17.42
CA THR A 323 0.46 -15.14 -17.72
C THR A 323 1.72 -15.21 -16.87
N LEU A 324 1.84 -16.26 -16.05
CA LEU A 324 2.98 -16.53 -15.18
C LEU A 324 3.78 -17.71 -15.71
N VAL A 325 5.08 -17.55 -15.80
CA VAL A 325 6.07 -18.63 -15.99
C VAL A 325 6.95 -18.66 -14.75
N ASN A 326 7.12 -19.85 -14.18
CA ASN A 326 7.96 -20.08 -13.01
C ASN A 326 8.83 -21.31 -13.24
N VAL A 327 10.12 -21.22 -12.89
CA VAL A 327 11.06 -22.34 -12.84
C VAL A 327 11.69 -22.35 -11.46
N GLY A 328 11.63 -23.50 -10.79
CA GLY A 328 12.09 -23.65 -9.42
C GLY A 328 12.99 -24.86 -9.21
N LEU A 329 13.85 -24.74 -8.23
CA LEU A 329 14.71 -25.78 -7.69
C LEU A 329 14.46 -25.91 -6.20
N ASP A 330 14.07 -27.10 -5.74
CA ASP A 330 13.96 -27.43 -4.33
C ASP A 330 15.13 -28.36 -3.96
N PHE A 331 15.84 -28.07 -2.87
CA PHE A 331 16.97 -28.85 -2.41
C PHE A 331 16.94 -29.13 -0.91
N GLY A 332 17.49 -30.28 -0.53
CA GLY A 332 17.68 -30.68 0.86
C GLY A 332 19.00 -31.44 1.04
N PHE A 333 19.66 -31.21 2.18
CA PHE A 333 20.88 -31.88 2.55
C PHE A 333 20.83 -32.30 4.02
N PHE A 334 21.63 -33.32 4.37
CA PHE A 334 21.79 -33.81 5.75
C PHE A 334 20.45 -34.25 6.39
N ASP A 335 19.68 -35.07 5.66
CA ASP A 335 18.34 -35.51 6.03
C ASP A 335 17.37 -34.32 6.26
N ASP A 336 17.38 -33.37 5.31
CA ASP A 336 16.60 -32.13 5.30
C ASP A 336 16.85 -31.19 6.47
N ARG A 337 18.00 -31.33 7.18
CA ARG A 337 18.44 -30.33 8.13
C ARG A 337 18.72 -28.98 7.45
N LEU A 338 19.36 -29.00 6.29
CA LEU A 338 19.43 -27.88 5.38
C LEU A 338 18.42 -28.10 4.26
N SER A 339 17.48 -27.18 4.08
CA SER A 339 16.53 -27.18 2.98
C SER A 339 16.41 -25.79 2.37
N GLY A 340 16.08 -25.73 1.09
CA GLY A 340 15.89 -24.45 0.44
C GLY A 340 15.19 -24.57 -0.90
N THR A 341 14.80 -23.40 -1.41
CA THR A 341 14.15 -23.22 -2.70
C THR A 341 14.80 -22.07 -3.45
N PHE A 342 14.88 -22.20 -4.76
CA PHE A 342 15.28 -21.11 -5.65
C PHE A 342 14.30 -21.05 -6.80
N GLU A 343 13.74 -19.87 -7.08
CA GLU A 343 12.76 -19.69 -8.12
C GLU A 343 13.09 -18.49 -9.00
N LEU A 344 12.81 -18.65 -10.29
CA LEU A 344 12.80 -17.56 -11.27
C LEU A 344 11.41 -17.46 -11.85
N PHE A 345 10.86 -16.26 -11.89
CA PHE A 345 9.52 -16.04 -12.41
C PHE A 345 9.43 -14.83 -13.32
N GLN A 346 8.48 -14.92 -14.26
CA GLN A 346 8.02 -13.79 -15.04
C GLN A 346 6.50 -13.84 -15.15
N ARG A 347 5.84 -12.75 -14.72
CA ARG A 347 4.43 -12.51 -14.95
C ARG A 347 4.26 -11.44 -16.02
N LYS A 348 3.51 -11.71 -17.06
CA LYS A 348 3.09 -10.74 -18.07
C LYS A 348 1.59 -10.53 -17.97
N ARG A 349 1.16 -9.28 -17.74
CA ARG A 349 -0.25 -8.92 -17.90
C ARG A 349 -0.46 -8.31 -19.27
N THR A 350 -1.51 -8.70 -19.94
CA THR A 350 -1.94 -8.20 -21.25
C THR A 350 -3.41 -7.83 -21.19
N GLY A 351 -3.81 -6.90 -22.04
CA GLY A 351 -5.17 -6.41 -22.05
C GLY A 351 -5.47 -5.41 -20.93
N LEU A 352 -4.46 -4.69 -20.44
CA LEU A 352 -4.69 -3.56 -19.54
C LEU A 352 -5.47 -2.47 -20.27
N PRO A 353 -6.44 -1.80 -19.59
CA PRO A 353 -7.30 -0.81 -20.21
C PRO A 353 -6.51 0.40 -20.66
N ALA A 354 -6.74 0.84 -21.88
CA ALA A 354 -6.19 2.09 -22.43
C ALA A 354 -7.09 2.65 -23.53
N MET A 355 -7.00 3.96 -23.73
CA MET A 355 -7.69 4.64 -24.82
C MET A 355 -7.01 4.39 -26.16
N ARG A 356 -7.78 4.46 -27.23
CA ARG A 356 -7.28 4.42 -28.60
C ARG A 356 -6.77 5.78 -29.04
N TYR A 357 -5.49 6.02 -28.88
CA TYR A 357 -4.87 7.30 -29.28
C TYR A 357 -4.72 7.49 -30.80
N ASP A 358 -4.94 6.44 -31.60
CA ASP A 358 -4.90 6.50 -33.07
C ASP A 358 -6.23 6.93 -33.69
N VAL A 359 -7.30 7.00 -32.91
CA VAL A 359 -8.60 7.48 -33.36
C VAL A 359 -8.85 8.89 -32.81
N LEU A 360 -9.03 9.86 -33.71
CA LEU A 360 -9.41 11.22 -33.34
C LEU A 360 -10.93 11.33 -33.33
N VAL A 361 -11.47 11.63 -32.16
CA VAL A 361 -12.88 11.98 -32.02
C VAL A 361 -12.98 13.51 -31.92
N PRO A 362 -13.69 14.19 -32.83
CA PRO A 362 -13.92 15.63 -32.71
C PRO A 362 -14.65 15.95 -31.40
N VAL A 363 -14.30 17.07 -30.77
CA VAL A 363 -14.91 17.52 -29.49
C VAL A 363 -16.42 17.71 -29.63
N GLU A 364 -16.87 18.04 -30.82
CA GLU A 364 -18.29 18.25 -31.17
C GLU A 364 -19.16 17.00 -31.05
N VAL A 365 -18.53 15.82 -31.01
CA VAL A 365 -19.22 14.54 -30.75
C VAL A 365 -19.70 14.45 -29.30
N GLY A 366 -19.05 15.16 -28.39
CA GLY A 366 -19.48 15.29 -26.99
C GLY A 366 -19.19 14.12 -26.08
N PHE A 367 -18.44 13.12 -26.55
CA PHE A 367 -17.95 12.01 -25.71
C PHE A 367 -16.64 11.42 -26.24
N ASP A 368 -15.86 10.82 -25.34
CA ASP A 368 -14.63 10.12 -25.64
C ASP A 368 -14.88 8.63 -25.98
N LEU A 369 -13.93 8.02 -26.65
CA LEU A 369 -13.93 6.57 -26.85
C LEU A 369 -13.70 5.85 -25.52
N SER A 370 -14.38 4.72 -25.35
CA SER A 370 -14.14 3.84 -24.22
C SER A 370 -12.77 3.19 -24.26
N ASN A 371 -12.26 2.81 -23.09
CA ASN A 371 -11.05 1.99 -22.99
C ASN A 371 -11.24 0.62 -23.66
N GLU A 372 -10.16 0.10 -24.22
CA GLU A 372 -10.04 -1.26 -24.74
C GLU A 372 -8.87 -1.99 -24.09
N ASN A 373 -8.78 -3.32 -24.26
CA ASN A 373 -7.70 -4.15 -23.72
C ASN A 373 -6.41 -4.03 -24.57
N LEU A 374 -5.62 -2.97 -24.39
CA LEU A 374 -4.53 -2.61 -25.29
C LEU A 374 -3.14 -2.72 -24.68
N ASN A 375 -2.96 -2.32 -23.43
CA ASN A 375 -1.64 -2.21 -22.81
C ASN A 375 -1.16 -3.49 -22.13
N SER A 376 0.12 -3.54 -21.81
CA SER A 376 0.73 -4.66 -21.10
C SER A 376 1.78 -4.21 -20.08
N ASP A 377 2.07 -5.07 -19.09
CA ASP A 377 3.20 -4.90 -18.17
C ASP A 377 3.80 -6.27 -17.80
N TYR A 378 4.98 -6.20 -17.17
CA TYR A 378 5.74 -7.36 -16.72
C TYR A 378 6.15 -7.19 -15.26
N HIS A 379 6.11 -8.30 -14.51
CA HIS A 379 6.84 -8.45 -13.26
C HIS A 379 7.85 -9.59 -13.45
N LYS A 380 9.11 -9.29 -13.21
CA LYS A 380 10.20 -10.27 -13.31
C LYS A 380 10.92 -10.33 -11.98
N GLY A 381 11.27 -11.54 -11.56
CA GLY A 381 11.93 -11.66 -10.27
C GLY A 381 12.54 -13.02 -10.03
N LEU A 382 13.20 -13.08 -8.88
CA LEU A 382 13.70 -14.31 -8.31
C LEU A 382 13.33 -14.38 -6.83
N GLU A 383 13.18 -15.58 -6.33
CA GLU A 383 12.94 -15.88 -4.93
C GLU A 383 13.93 -16.95 -4.47
N PHE A 384 14.43 -16.77 -3.27
CA PHE A 384 15.34 -17.71 -2.62
C PHE A 384 14.92 -17.89 -1.16
N GLY A 385 14.80 -19.14 -0.75
CA GLY A 385 14.56 -19.51 0.63
C GLY A 385 15.57 -20.55 1.11
N ILE A 386 16.05 -20.42 2.34
CA ILE A 386 16.93 -21.38 2.97
C ILE A 386 16.55 -21.55 4.43
N ASN A 387 16.60 -22.77 4.92
CA ASN A 387 16.34 -23.08 6.31
C ASN A 387 17.31 -24.16 6.79
N TRP A 388 17.91 -23.91 7.96
CA TRP A 388 18.71 -24.87 8.70
C TRP A 388 18.04 -25.18 10.02
N ARG A 389 17.82 -26.46 10.32
CA ARG A 389 17.31 -26.92 11.61
C ARG A 389 18.14 -28.08 12.11
N ASP A 390 18.49 -28.03 13.39
CA ASP A 390 19.28 -29.11 14.00
C ASP A 390 18.99 -29.18 15.51
N GLN A 391 19.52 -30.25 16.13
CA GLN A 391 19.45 -30.46 17.57
C GLN A 391 20.78 -31.01 18.07
N VAL A 392 21.33 -30.36 19.10
CA VAL A 392 22.51 -30.79 19.80
C VAL A 392 22.15 -31.00 21.27
N ASN A 393 22.04 -32.27 21.68
CA ASN A 393 21.51 -32.65 22.99
C ASN A 393 20.13 -32.03 23.27
N ASP A 394 20.01 -31.21 24.32
CA ASP A 394 18.76 -30.51 24.69
C ASP A 394 18.55 -29.18 23.94
N PHE A 395 19.51 -28.76 23.13
CA PHE A 395 19.46 -27.50 22.41
C PHE A 395 18.95 -27.76 21.00
N ARG A 396 17.75 -27.22 20.67
CA ARG A 396 17.14 -27.23 19.34
C ARG A 396 17.24 -25.84 18.76
N TYR A 397 17.56 -25.76 17.48
CA TYR A 397 17.57 -24.49 16.80
C TYR A 397 17.15 -24.59 15.34
N SER A 398 16.54 -23.52 14.85
CA SER A 398 16.22 -23.32 13.45
C SER A 398 16.60 -21.90 13.06
N ILE A 399 17.27 -21.77 11.91
CA ILE A 399 17.63 -20.48 11.32
C ILE A 399 17.25 -20.55 9.85
N GLY A 400 16.36 -19.64 9.43
CA GLY A 400 15.87 -19.58 8.07
C GLY A 400 15.91 -18.14 7.53
N GLY A 401 15.99 -18.02 6.22
CA GLY A 401 15.95 -16.73 5.55
C GLY A 401 15.28 -16.83 4.20
N ASN A 402 14.61 -15.75 3.81
CA ASN A 402 14.02 -15.58 2.51
C ASN A 402 14.55 -14.31 1.85
N PHE A 403 14.67 -14.36 0.55
CA PHE A 403 15.03 -13.22 -0.29
C PHE A 403 14.18 -13.20 -1.53
N THR A 404 13.56 -12.06 -1.83
CA THR A 404 12.79 -11.83 -3.05
C THR A 404 13.32 -10.58 -3.74
N LEU A 405 13.57 -10.69 -5.03
CA LEU A 405 13.85 -9.57 -5.91
C LEU A 405 12.80 -9.57 -7.01
N ALA A 406 11.93 -8.58 -7.04
CA ALA A 406 10.88 -8.44 -8.04
C ALA A 406 10.74 -7.00 -8.49
N ARG A 407 10.68 -6.78 -9.80
CA ARG A 407 10.53 -5.44 -10.36
C ARG A 407 9.52 -5.41 -11.49
N ARG A 408 8.71 -4.35 -11.50
CA ARG A 408 7.73 -4.10 -12.56
C ARG A 408 8.37 -3.33 -13.71
N MET A 409 8.07 -3.76 -14.92
CA MET A 409 8.41 -3.08 -16.16
C MET A 409 7.13 -2.87 -16.96
N MET A 410 6.94 -1.66 -17.45
CA MET A 410 5.86 -1.38 -18.39
C MET A 410 6.17 -2.08 -19.70
N GLY A 411 5.17 -2.68 -20.31
CA GLY A 411 5.29 -3.32 -21.61
C GLY A 411 4.82 -2.40 -22.72
N GLU A 412 3.95 -2.93 -23.56
CA GLU A 412 3.36 -2.19 -24.67
C GLU A 412 2.46 -1.06 -24.16
N SER A 413 2.63 0.12 -24.73
CA SER A 413 1.74 1.27 -24.57
C SER A 413 1.15 1.59 -25.94
N TYR A 414 -0.17 1.54 -26.07
CA TYR A 414 -0.82 1.60 -27.37
C TYR A 414 -0.76 3.00 -27.99
N LYS A 415 0.14 3.17 -28.96
CA LYS A 415 0.28 4.38 -29.80
C LYS A 415 0.14 5.71 -29.05
N PRO A 416 0.87 5.93 -27.95
CA PRO A 416 0.81 7.19 -27.23
C PRO A 416 1.24 8.35 -28.15
N ARG A 417 0.71 9.54 -27.91
CA ARG A 417 1.08 10.74 -28.64
C ARG A 417 1.92 11.63 -27.77
N PHE A 418 2.98 12.15 -28.36
CA PHE A 418 3.92 13.05 -27.70
C PHE A 418 4.01 14.37 -28.48
N GLY A 419 4.08 15.48 -27.78
CA GLY A 419 4.19 16.81 -28.35
C GLY A 419 5.58 17.12 -28.90
N SER A 420 6.61 16.48 -28.38
CA SER A 420 8.01 16.66 -28.73
C SER A 420 8.83 15.41 -28.47
N SER A 421 10.08 15.36 -28.94
CA SER A 421 11.03 14.28 -28.64
C SER A 421 11.41 14.25 -27.15
N TRP A 422 11.40 15.41 -26.48
CA TRP A 422 11.59 15.49 -25.04
C TRP A 422 10.41 14.88 -24.28
N ASP A 423 9.19 15.23 -24.66
CA ASP A 423 7.97 14.66 -24.10
C ASP A 423 7.94 13.13 -24.27
N GLU A 424 8.32 12.60 -25.44
CA GLU A 424 8.48 11.17 -25.66
C GLU A 424 9.56 10.57 -24.73
N TYR A 425 10.73 11.19 -24.64
CA TYR A 425 11.79 10.72 -23.74
C TYR A 425 11.35 10.73 -22.29
N ARG A 426 10.67 11.78 -21.83
CA ARG A 426 10.24 11.94 -20.43
C ARG A 426 9.06 11.05 -20.05
N ASN A 427 8.04 10.95 -20.90
CA ASN A 427 6.74 10.39 -20.58
C ASN A 427 6.43 9.04 -21.24
N SER A 428 7.23 8.58 -22.20
CA SER A 428 7.08 7.23 -22.74
C SER A 428 7.31 6.19 -21.63
N THR A 429 6.36 5.29 -21.47
CA THR A 429 6.43 4.20 -20.49
C THR A 429 6.84 2.87 -21.11
N GLU A 430 6.77 2.73 -22.43
CA GLU A 430 7.00 1.47 -23.13
C GLU A 430 8.41 0.92 -22.89
N ASN A 431 8.48 -0.35 -22.48
CA ASN A 431 9.71 -1.07 -22.17
C ASN A 431 10.60 -0.40 -21.09
N ARG A 432 10.01 0.38 -20.21
CA ARG A 432 10.70 1.03 -19.09
C ARG A 432 10.32 0.41 -17.75
N TRP A 433 11.25 0.46 -16.81
CA TRP A 433 10.94 0.14 -15.43
C TRP A 433 9.88 1.10 -14.90
N ALA A 434 8.86 0.56 -14.26
CA ALA A 434 7.85 1.37 -13.60
C ALA A 434 8.43 2.15 -12.42
N SER A 435 7.72 3.23 -12.03
CA SER A 435 8.01 4.00 -10.81
C SER A 435 9.42 4.55 -10.75
N THR A 436 9.84 5.20 -11.83
CA THR A 436 11.09 5.94 -11.90
C THR A 436 10.89 7.37 -11.40
N PHE A 437 11.73 7.81 -10.46
CA PHE A 437 11.82 9.22 -10.09
C PHE A 437 12.57 10.01 -11.15
N TRP A 438 11.94 11.07 -11.64
CA TRP A 438 12.55 12.06 -12.50
C TRP A 438 12.83 13.32 -11.68
N GLY A 439 13.95 13.95 -11.91
CA GLY A 439 14.36 15.15 -11.23
C GLY A 439 15.75 15.61 -11.67
N TYR A 440 16.32 16.50 -10.89
CA TYR A 440 17.59 17.15 -11.24
C TYR A 440 18.77 16.43 -10.58
N GLU A 441 19.85 16.28 -11.34
CA GLU A 441 21.16 15.87 -10.80
C GLU A 441 21.88 17.09 -10.24
N ILE A 442 22.47 16.95 -9.04
CA ILE A 442 23.26 17.99 -8.42
C ILE A 442 24.71 17.86 -8.87
N ALA A 443 25.25 18.95 -9.44
CA ALA A 443 26.65 19.07 -9.86
C ALA A 443 27.54 19.59 -8.71
N GLY A 444 26.98 20.33 -7.76
CA GLY A 444 27.73 20.92 -6.64
C GLY A 444 26.84 21.84 -5.78
N ARG A 445 27.51 22.70 -5.03
CA ARG A 445 26.86 23.74 -4.22
C ARG A 445 27.59 25.07 -4.42
N PHE A 446 26.86 26.16 -4.32
CA PHE A 446 27.44 27.48 -4.26
C PHE A 446 28.17 27.71 -2.93
N GLU A 447 29.43 28.08 -2.97
CA GLU A 447 30.25 28.32 -1.78
C GLU A 447 30.14 29.77 -1.26
N ASN A 448 29.95 30.71 -2.16
CA ASN A 448 29.90 32.13 -1.84
C ASN A 448 29.16 32.95 -2.93
N TYR A 449 28.89 34.22 -2.63
CA TYR A 449 28.18 35.12 -3.57
C TYR A 449 28.96 35.46 -4.82
N GLU A 450 30.29 35.46 -4.79
CA GLU A 450 31.10 35.70 -5.99
C GLU A 450 30.90 34.56 -7.01
N GLN A 451 30.89 33.34 -6.56
CA GLN A 451 30.56 32.18 -7.40
C GLN A 451 29.15 32.28 -7.98
N ILE A 452 28.14 32.64 -7.16
CA ILE A 452 26.75 32.79 -7.59
C ILE A 452 26.66 33.83 -8.73
N GLN A 453 27.25 35.01 -8.52
CA GLN A 453 27.17 36.11 -9.48
C GLN A 453 27.88 35.82 -10.81
N ASN A 454 28.94 35.03 -10.78
CA ASN A 454 29.73 34.68 -11.96
C ASN A 454 29.37 33.34 -12.59
N TYR A 455 28.36 32.64 -12.04
CA TYR A 455 28.00 31.31 -12.52
C TYR A 455 27.24 31.41 -13.85
N PRO A 456 27.70 30.70 -14.90
CA PRO A 456 27.20 30.89 -16.26
C PRO A 456 25.82 30.27 -16.52
N VAL A 457 25.38 29.36 -15.64
CA VAL A 457 24.09 28.65 -15.77
C VAL A 457 23.08 29.24 -14.77
N ASP A 458 21.93 29.62 -15.27
CA ASP A 458 20.82 30.14 -14.47
C ASP A 458 20.08 28.99 -13.79
N ASN A 459 20.26 28.85 -12.45
CA ASN A 459 19.68 27.79 -11.65
C ASN A 459 18.28 28.12 -11.10
N ASP A 460 17.91 29.40 -11.04
CA ASP A 460 16.65 29.84 -10.43
C ASP A 460 15.62 30.40 -11.43
N GLY A 461 16.05 30.65 -12.69
CA GLY A 461 15.23 31.29 -13.69
C GLY A 461 15.25 32.83 -13.60
N GLU A 462 16.09 33.39 -12.70
CA GLU A 462 16.22 34.83 -12.43
C GLU A 462 17.69 35.28 -12.42
N GLY A 463 18.56 34.56 -13.14
CA GLY A 463 19.98 34.85 -13.22
C GLY A 463 20.74 34.62 -11.92
N ASN A 464 20.33 33.64 -11.15
CA ASN A 464 20.84 33.24 -9.83
C ASN A 464 20.66 34.31 -8.72
N SER A 465 19.76 35.28 -8.91
CA SER A 465 19.58 36.38 -7.98
C SER A 465 18.97 35.97 -6.64
N THR A 466 18.24 34.83 -6.59
CA THR A 466 17.62 34.29 -5.37
C THR A 466 18.48 33.25 -4.66
N MET A 467 19.64 32.87 -5.23
CA MET A 467 20.50 31.84 -4.69
C MET A 467 21.31 32.34 -3.49
N LEU A 468 21.56 31.42 -2.55
CA LEU A 468 22.42 31.64 -1.39
C LEU A 468 23.60 30.64 -1.40
N PRO A 469 24.71 30.98 -0.71
CA PRO A 469 25.72 29.97 -0.39
C PRO A 469 25.11 28.74 0.29
N GLY A 470 25.48 27.54 -0.17
CA GLY A 470 24.90 26.28 0.23
C GLY A 470 23.76 25.76 -0.65
N ASP A 471 23.21 26.57 -1.54
CA ASP A 471 22.21 26.12 -2.51
C ASP A 471 22.83 25.21 -3.57
N PHE A 472 21.96 24.39 -4.19
CA PHE A 472 22.39 23.41 -5.18
C PHE A 472 22.72 24.05 -6.52
N ILE A 473 23.82 23.61 -7.11
CA ILE A 473 24.13 23.79 -8.52
C ILE A 473 23.60 22.56 -9.25
N TYR A 474 22.59 22.73 -10.07
CA TYR A 474 22.04 21.66 -10.89
C TYR A 474 22.84 21.51 -12.19
N LYS A 475 22.83 20.28 -12.69
CA LYS A 475 23.54 19.97 -13.95
C LYS A 475 22.67 20.36 -15.12
N ASP A 476 23.18 21.27 -15.91
CA ASP A 476 22.65 21.62 -17.23
C ASP A 476 22.90 20.44 -18.17
N GLN A 477 21.86 19.69 -18.49
CA GLN A 477 21.95 18.42 -19.23
C GLN A 477 21.93 18.64 -20.75
N ASN A 478 21.33 19.73 -21.21
CA ASN A 478 21.19 20.07 -22.63
C ASN A 478 22.17 21.14 -23.08
N GLY A 479 22.82 21.86 -22.16
CA GLY A 479 23.82 22.87 -22.41
C GLY A 479 23.24 24.23 -22.89
N ASP A 480 21.98 24.53 -22.53
CA ASP A 480 21.33 25.78 -22.95
C ASP A 480 21.55 26.94 -21.97
N GLY A 481 22.19 26.69 -20.83
CA GLY A 481 22.56 27.69 -19.84
C GLY A 481 21.43 28.03 -18.85
N VAL A 482 20.32 27.31 -18.85
CA VAL A 482 19.18 27.52 -17.92
C VAL A 482 18.68 26.21 -17.40
N ILE A 483 18.52 26.06 -16.08
CA ILE A 483 17.96 24.85 -15.45
C ILE A 483 16.43 24.87 -15.53
N ASN A 484 15.89 23.96 -16.32
CA ASN A 484 14.46 23.83 -16.54
C ASN A 484 14.06 22.33 -16.69
N GLU A 485 12.81 22.02 -17.09
CA GLU A 485 12.32 20.65 -17.23
C GLU A 485 13.13 19.79 -18.21
N LEU A 486 13.84 20.39 -19.16
CA LEU A 486 14.67 19.66 -20.14
C LEU A 486 15.92 19.05 -19.50
N ASP A 487 16.27 19.46 -18.27
CA ASP A 487 17.39 18.93 -17.50
C ASP A 487 17.02 17.79 -16.57
N GLU A 488 15.73 17.48 -16.45
CA GLU A 488 15.31 16.32 -15.66
C GLU A 488 15.86 15.02 -16.23
N ARG A 489 16.30 14.14 -15.34
CA ARG A 489 16.78 12.78 -15.67
C ARG A 489 16.21 11.77 -14.68
N PRO A 490 16.23 10.47 -15.00
CA PRO A 490 15.94 9.43 -14.01
C PRO A 490 16.97 9.44 -12.89
N ILE A 491 16.59 9.90 -11.70
CA ILE A 491 17.49 10.04 -10.54
C ILE A 491 17.36 8.88 -9.54
N ALA A 492 16.20 8.24 -9.48
CA ALA A 492 15.93 7.13 -8.59
C ALA A 492 14.73 6.29 -9.07
N TYR A 493 14.41 5.25 -8.34
CA TYR A 493 13.37 4.28 -8.67
C TYR A 493 12.58 3.85 -7.43
N GLY A 494 11.44 3.15 -7.63
CA GLY A 494 10.56 2.73 -6.55
C GLY A 494 9.72 3.88 -6.00
N ALA A 495 9.39 4.86 -6.85
CA ALA A 495 8.51 5.96 -6.50
C ALA A 495 7.11 5.46 -6.15
N GLY A 496 6.73 5.58 -4.87
CA GLY A 496 5.39 5.22 -4.41
C GLY A 496 5.04 3.73 -4.54
N GLU A 497 6.00 2.86 -4.84
CA GLU A 497 5.82 1.41 -4.93
C GLU A 497 6.50 0.68 -3.77
N LEU A 498 6.14 -0.59 -3.61
CA LEU A 498 6.79 -1.47 -2.65
C LEU A 498 8.26 -1.69 -3.04
N PRO A 499 9.15 -1.90 -2.05
CA PRO A 499 10.54 -2.23 -2.31
C PRO A 499 10.66 -3.47 -3.20
N TYR A 500 11.52 -3.46 -4.20
CA TYR A 500 11.69 -4.62 -5.06
C TYR A 500 12.69 -5.65 -4.53
N MET A 501 13.43 -5.37 -3.48
CA MET A 501 14.16 -6.34 -2.68
C MET A 501 13.52 -6.47 -1.31
N ASN A 502 13.10 -7.67 -0.95
CA ASN A 502 12.59 -8.00 0.37
C ASN A 502 13.36 -9.21 0.89
N PHE A 503 13.71 -9.18 2.16
CA PHE A 503 14.41 -10.26 2.81
C PHE A 503 13.97 -10.43 4.26
N SER A 504 13.99 -11.67 4.72
CA SER A 504 13.72 -11.99 6.13
C SER A 504 14.74 -12.96 6.67
N LEU A 505 14.96 -12.88 7.99
CA LEU A 505 15.71 -13.85 8.76
C LEU A 505 14.87 -14.25 9.97
N ASN A 506 14.60 -15.55 10.08
CA ASN A 506 13.82 -16.12 11.16
C ASN A 506 14.72 -17.04 11.96
N SER A 507 14.68 -16.96 13.28
CA SER A 507 15.45 -17.85 14.14
C SER A 507 14.63 -18.28 15.35
N SER A 508 14.78 -19.55 15.71
CA SER A 508 14.13 -20.15 16.87
C SER A 508 15.15 -21.00 17.61
N PHE A 509 15.20 -20.83 18.93
CA PHE A 509 16.12 -21.53 19.83
C PHE A 509 15.33 -22.07 21.03
N GLU A 510 15.52 -23.34 21.35
CA GLU A 510 14.89 -23.98 22.50
C GLU A 510 16.00 -24.66 23.35
N TRP A 511 15.98 -24.41 24.66
CA TRP A 511 16.89 -25.04 25.57
C TRP A 511 16.33 -25.14 27.00
N LYS A 512 16.15 -26.35 27.50
CA LYS A 512 15.76 -26.64 28.90
C LYS A 512 14.56 -25.82 29.41
N GLY A 513 13.54 -25.67 28.57
CA GLY A 513 12.34 -24.92 28.90
C GLY A 513 12.38 -23.45 28.49
N PHE A 514 13.54 -22.88 28.15
CA PHE A 514 13.62 -21.59 27.50
C PHE A 514 13.36 -21.74 26.01
N ASP A 515 12.66 -20.79 25.45
CA ASP A 515 12.46 -20.61 24.01
C ASP A 515 12.68 -19.15 23.63
N LEU A 516 13.39 -18.92 22.52
CA LEU A 516 13.64 -17.61 21.93
C LEU A 516 13.29 -17.66 20.46
N GLN A 517 12.42 -16.77 20.02
CA GLN A 517 12.09 -16.56 18.62
C GLN A 517 12.42 -15.13 18.20
N MET A 518 13.03 -14.99 17.04
CA MET A 518 13.31 -13.69 16.43
C MET A 518 12.93 -13.71 14.96
N ASP A 519 12.16 -12.71 14.54
CA ASP A 519 11.81 -12.49 13.16
C ASP A 519 12.30 -11.11 12.71
N TRP A 520 13.16 -11.12 11.73
CA TRP A 520 13.74 -9.93 11.11
C TRP A 520 13.18 -9.75 9.72
N ASN A 521 12.74 -8.55 9.39
CA ASN A 521 12.31 -8.19 8.05
C ASN A 521 13.13 -7.01 7.57
N GLY A 522 13.55 -7.09 6.33
CA GLY A 522 14.28 -6.02 5.67
C GLY A 522 13.80 -5.80 4.25
N ALA A 523 14.09 -4.62 3.75
CA ALA A 523 13.83 -4.27 2.38
C ALA A 523 14.86 -3.29 1.85
N ALA A 524 14.99 -3.25 0.52
CA ALA A 524 15.83 -2.31 -0.21
C ALA A 524 15.26 -2.11 -1.63
N GLY A 525 15.79 -1.12 -2.34
CA GLY A 525 15.35 -0.88 -3.72
C GLY A 525 14.06 -0.07 -3.83
N GLN A 526 13.80 0.75 -2.83
CA GLN A 526 12.78 1.79 -2.83
C GLN A 526 13.48 3.13 -2.63
N SER A 527 12.82 4.22 -3.02
CA SER A 527 13.30 5.57 -2.76
C SER A 527 12.24 6.36 -2.03
N TYR A 528 12.69 7.21 -1.13
CA TYR A 528 11.88 8.14 -0.35
C TYR A 528 12.20 9.56 -0.81
N GLU A 529 11.19 10.30 -1.24
CA GLU A 529 11.32 11.71 -1.54
C GLU A 529 11.05 12.51 -0.27
N MET A 530 12.07 13.21 0.22
CA MET A 530 11.89 14.19 1.28
C MET A 530 11.31 15.46 0.68
N CYS A 531 10.14 15.86 1.11
CA CYS A 531 9.52 17.13 0.72
C CYS A 531 8.65 17.68 1.84
N TRP A 532 8.15 18.87 1.67
CA TRP A 532 7.30 19.57 2.63
C TRP A 532 7.99 19.70 4.01
N GLU A 533 7.32 19.31 5.10
CA GLU A 533 7.75 19.51 6.48
C GLU A 533 9.11 18.87 6.82
N VAL A 534 9.50 17.81 6.11
CA VAL A 534 10.79 17.12 6.33
C VAL A 534 11.93 17.61 5.43
N ALA A 535 11.66 18.51 4.49
CA ALA A 535 12.66 19.06 3.57
C ALA A 535 12.79 20.58 3.66
N TYR A 536 11.69 21.27 4.02
CA TYR A 536 11.66 22.72 3.99
C TYR A 536 11.43 23.26 5.38
N PRO A 537 12.38 24.05 5.92
CA PRO A 537 12.20 24.67 7.22
C PRO A 537 11.03 25.66 7.18
N PHE A 538 10.25 25.69 8.25
CA PHE A 538 9.12 26.61 8.45
C PHE A 538 8.00 26.50 7.39
N GLN A 539 7.82 25.31 6.81
CA GLN A 539 6.77 25.05 5.84
C GLN A 539 5.38 25.45 6.39
N GLY A 540 4.62 26.21 5.58
CA GLY A 540 3.31 26.72 5.97
C GLY A 540 3.33 27.58 7.21
N ASP A 541 4.44 28.28 7.48
CA ASP A 541 4.73 29.07 8.70
C ASP A 541 4.82 28.25 9.99
N GLY A 542 5.00 26.96 9.88
CA GLY A 542 5.13 26.06 11.01
C GLY A 542 6.55 25.98 11.59
N ASN A 543 6.84 24.86 12.22
CA ASN A 543 8.14 24.55 12.79
C ASN A 543 9.10 23.98 11.73
N SER A 544 10.28 23.56 12.17
CA SER A 544 11.26 22.84 11.38
C SER A 544 11.74 21.61 12.14
N THR A 545 12.23 20.62 11.41
CA THR A 545 12.93 19.48 12.00
C THR A 545 14.30 19.89 12.52
N GLU A 546 14.79 19.22 13.56
CA GLU A 546 16.06 19.52 14.21
C GLU A 546 17.25 19.48 13.21
N TYR A 547 17.31 18.46 12.35
CA TYR A 547 18.44 18.34 11.41
C TYR A 547 18.48 19.45 10.36
N LEU A 548 17.33 20.02 9.96
CA LEU A 548 17.29 21.17 9.07
C LEU A 548 17.78 22.46 9.72
N LEU A 549 17.73 22.55 11.05
CA LEU A 549 18.22 23.70 11.81
C LEU A 549 19.68 23.57 12.23
N THR A 550 20.10 22.33 12.57
CA THR A 550 21.44 22.09 13.14
C THR A 550 22.51 21.78 12.12
N ASP A 551 22.14 21.25 10.93
CA ASP A 551 23.07 20.83 9.88
C ASP A 551 22.78 21.54 8.55
N SER A 552 22.31 22.78 8.58
CA SER A 552 22.14 23.62 7.40
C SER A 552 23.29 24.60 7.23
N TRP A 553 23.50 25.05 5.99
CA TRP A 553 24.36 26.19 5.74
C TRP A 553 23.84 27.41 6.49
N HIS A 554 24.71 28.10 7.23
CA HIS A 554 24.35 29.24 8.06
C HIS A 554 25.50 30.23 8.17
N ARG A 555 25.20 31.44 8.57
CA ARG A 555 26.23 32.43 8.89
C ARG A 555 26.77 32.18 10.29
N VAL A 556 28.09 32.45 10.48
CA VAL A 556 28.71 32.41 11.84
C VAL A 556 27.95 33.33 12.79
N ASP A 557 27.61 34.54 12.35
CA ASP A 557 26.68 35.44 13.06
C ASP A 557 25.48 35.71 12.17
N PRO A 558 24.30 35.18 12.51
CA PRO A 558 23.08 35.35 11.71
C PRO A 558 22.57 36.80 11.70
N THR A 559 23.04 37.64 12.59
CA THR A 559 22.67 39.07 12.65
C THR A 559 23.59 39.97 11.81
N ASP A 560 24.79 39.47 11.42
CA ASP A 560 25.72 40.16 10.55
C ASP A 560 25.66 39.61 9.11
N PRO A 561 25.09 40.37 8.16
CA PRO A 561 24.99 39.94 6.77
C PRO A 561 26.35 39.82 6.07
N THR A 562 27.47 40.25 6.70
CA THR A 562 28.82 40.17 6.16
C THR A 562 29.64 39.03 6.76
N SER A 563 29.11 38.33 7.78
CA SER A 563 29.82 37.22 8.43
C SER A 563 29.97 36.02 7.48
N ASP A 564 31.01 35.23 7.72
CA ASP A 564 31.32 34.04 6.92
C ASP A 564 30.25 33.00 6.98
N TRP A 565 30.18 32.18 5.94
CA TRP A 565 29.29 31.04 5.87
C TRP A 565 29.93 29.76 6.46
N VAL A 566 29.16 28.99 7.19
CA VAL A 566 29.51 27.67 7.70
C VAL A 566 28.75 26.63 6.88
N ALA A 567 29.46 25.64 6.34
CA ALA A 567 28.89 24.58 5.55
C ALA A 567 28.09 23.59 6.42
N GLY A 568 26.95 23.16 5.93
CA GLY A 568 26.12 22.07 6.46
C GLY A 568 25.70 21.10 5.35
N GLU A 569 24.98 20.05 5.71
CA GLU A 569 24.41 19.12 4.71
C GLU A 569 23.25 19.74 3.94
N PHE A 570 22.40 20.52 4.62
CA PHE A 570 21.20 21.10 4.04
C PHE A 570 21.44 22.52 3.54
N PRO A 571 20.66 23.01 2.54
CA PRO A 571 20.71 24.40 2.12
C PRO A 571 20.46 25.38 3.26
N ALA A 572 20.81 26.63 3.07
CA ALA A 572 20.62 27.67 4.07
C ALA A 572 19.15 27.80 4.48
N THR A 573 18.92 27.80 5.80
CA THR A 573 17.60 27.93 6.38
C THR A 573 16.98 29.27 6.03
N ARG A 574 15.84 29.24 5.35
CA ARG A 574 15.05 30.42 5.00
C ARG A 574 13.59 30.05 4.83
N TYR A 575 12.74 31.05 4.90
CA TYR A 575 11.33 30.86 4.61
C TYR A 575 11.16 30.39 3.16
N ALA A 576 10.60 29.20 2.99
CA ALA A 576 10.36 28.62 1.68
C ALA A 576 9.04 29.15 1.12
N GLY A 577 9.09 30.22 0.34
CA GLY A 577 8.04 30.50 -0.65
C GLY A 577 8.01 29.37 -1.71
N ALA A 578 6.89 29.22 -2.37
CA ALA A 578 6.71 28.26 -3.43
C ALA A 578 7.68 28.52 -4.56
N ASN A 579 8.65 28.00 -4.97
CA ASN A 579 9.58 28.15 -6.10
C ASN A 579 11.01 28.56 -5.77
N VAL A 580 11.52 28.13 -4.64
CA VAL A 580 12.96 28.26 -4.43
C VAL A 580 13.68 27.08 -5.09
N SER A 581 14.77 27.36 -5.78
CA SER A 581 15.48 26.34 -6.58
C SER A 581 15.94 25.15 -5.74
N PHE A 582 16.30 25.36 -4.45
CA PHE A 582 16.77 24.29 -3.58
C PHE A 582 15.67 23.27 -3.20
N THR A 583 14.39 23.57 -3.43
CA THR A 583 13.26 22.64 -3.16
C THR A 583 12.92 21.74 -4.34
N ARG A 584 13.57 21.92 -5.49
CA ARG A 584 13.34 21.09 -6.67
C ARG A 584 13.66 19.63 -6.36
N ARG A 585 12.81 18.71 -6.87
CA ARG A 585 13.08 17.27 -6.77
C ARG A 585 14.44 16.95 -7.37
N SER A 586 15.35 16.45 -6.58
CA SER A 586 16.73 16.17 -6.97
C SER A 586 17.25 14.88 -6.31
N ASP A 587 18.39 14.41 -6.76
CA ASP A 587 19.07 13.26 -6.18
C ASP A 587 19.55 13.51 -4.72
N PHE A 588 19.52 14.76 -4.25
CA PHE A 588 19.69 15.08 -2.83
C PHE A 588 18.43 14.77 -2.02
N TRP A 589 17.24 15.17 -2.47
CA TRP A 589 16.01 14.99 -1.72
C TRP A 589 15.40 13.59 -1.89
N VAL A 590 15.75 12.89 -2.96
CA VAL A 590 15.31 11.51 -3.18
C VAL A 590 16.33 10.53 -2.59
N LYS A 591 16.03 9.98 -1.43
CA LYS A 591 16.90 9.05 -0.70
C LYS A 591 16.60 7.61 -1.09
N LYS A 592 17.63 6.82 -1.43
CA LYS A 592 17.52 5.36 -1.60
C LYS A 592 17.40 4.73 -0.22
N VAL A 593 16.36 3.92 -0.01
CA VAL A 593 16.03 3.37 1.31
C VAL A 593 16.40 1.90 1.40
N TRP A 594 16.99 1.52 2.52
CA TRP A 594 17.16 0.14 2.95
C TRP A 594 16.98 0.04 4.46
N TYR A 595 16.50 -1.11 4.93
CA TYR A 595 16.37 -1.37 6.35
C TYR A 595 16.38 -2.86 6.68
N LEU A 596 16.67 -3.16 7.94
CA LEU A 596 16.51 -4.45 8.58
C LEU A 596 15.91 -4.20 9.98
N LYS A 597 14.66 -4.64 10.20
CA LYS A 597 13.92 -4.44 11.46
C LYS A 597 13.79 -5.74 12.22
N LEU A 598 14.04 -5.72 13.53
CA LEU A 598 13.62 -6.79 14.43
C LEU A 598 12.11 -6.63 14.65
N ARG A 599 11.35 -7.37 13.84
CA ARG A 599 9.89 -7.28 13.80
C ARG A 599 9.25 -7.91 15.01
N THR A 600 9.71 -9.12 15.37
CA THR A 600 9.22 -9.86 16.53
C THR A 600 10.40 -10.40 17.31
N LEU A 601 10.36 -10.25 18.61
CA LEU A 601 11.22 -10.93 19.57
C LEU A 601 10.32 -11.55 20.63
N GLU A 602 10.35 -12.88 20.78
CA GLU A 602 9.64 -13.55 21.87
C GLU A 602 10.63 -14.37 22.69
N LEU A 603 10.66 -14.14 23.99
CA LEU A 603 11.41 -14.95 24.96
C LEU A 603 10.43 -15.60 25.92
N GLY A 604 10.42 -16.93 25.93
CA GLY A 604 9.54 -17.72 26.76
C GLY A 604 10.31 -18.64 27.73
N TYR A 605 9.63 -19.01 28.82
CA TYR A 605 10.08 -20.03 29.72
C TYR A 605 8.93 -20.96 30.14
N THR A 606 9.04 -22.21 29.80
CA THR A 606 8.09 -23.28 30.22
C THR A 606 8.58 -23.97 31.48
N LEU A 607 7.78 -23.93 32.53
CA LEU A 607 8.10 -24.59 33.79
C LEU A 607 8.24 -26.11 33.63
N PRO A 608 9.19 -26.74 34.36
CA PRO A 608 9.36 -28.20 34.37
C PRO A 608 8.09 -28.93 34.84
N LYS A 609 7.83 -30.09 34.27
CA LYS A 609 6.65 -30.93 34.64
C LYS A 609 6.59 -31.23 36.14
N SER A 610 7.73 -31.35 36.81
CA SER A 610 7.83 -31.57 38.28
C SER A 610 7.17 -30.45 39.10
N VAL A 611 7.13 -29.24 38.56
CA VAL A 611 6.46 -28.07 39.18
C VAL A 611 5.01 -27.97 38.73
N THR A 612 4.73 -28.08 37.44
CA THR A 612 3.37 -27.91 36.90
C THR A 612 2.40 -28.99 37.39
N HIS A 613 2.84 -30.24 37.55
CA HIS A 613 2.05 -31.34 38.12
C HIS A 613 1.58 -31.04 39.56
N LYS A 614 2.45 -30.41 40.39
CA LYS A 614 2.05 -29.99 41.74
C LYS A 614 0.93 -28.93 41.72
N MET A 615 0.87 -28.15 40.66
CA MET A 615 -0.13 -27.11 40.41
C MET A 615 -1.37 -27.65 39.67
N ARG A 616 -1.40 -28.96 39.35
CA ARG A 616 -2.43 -29.62 38.54
C ARG A 616 -2.56 -29.01 37.14
N LEU A 617 -1.43 -28.59 36.58
CA LEU A 617 -1.36 -28.03 35.22
C LEU A 617 -0.54 -28.97 34.33
N ASN A 618 -0.96 -29.11 33.08
CA ASN A 618 -0.19 -29.84 32.07
C ASN A 618 1.00 -29.02 31.58
N ARG A 619 0.79 -27.69 31.41
CA ARG A 619 1.84 -26.76 30.97
C ARG A 619 1.60 -25.37 31.56
N LEU A 620 2.68 -24.72 31.94
CA LEU A 620 2.71 -23.32 32.34
C LEU A 620 3.93 -22.66 31.68
N ARG A 621 3.67 -21.69 30.82
CA ARG A 621 4.69 -20.92 30.12
C ARG A 621 4.48 -19.43 30.33
N PHE A 622 5.54 -18.74 30.74
CA PHE A 622 5.61 -17.28 30.78
C PHE A 622 6.37 -16.80 29.53
N TYR A 623 5.97 -15.67 28.98
CA TYR A 623 6.69 -15.09 27.86
C TYR A 623 6.62 -13.56 27.84
N VAL A 624 7.64 -12.96 27.22
CA VAL A 624 7.68 -11.56 26.85
C VAL A 624 7.78 -11.51 25.34
N ASN A 625 6.92 -10.71 24.74
CA ASN A 625 6.90 -10.50 23.31
C ASN A 625 7.10 -9.01 23.01
N ALA A 626 8.00 -8.70 22.09
CA ALA A 626 8.26 -7.34 21.64
C ALA A 626 8.07 -7.25 20.12
N TYR A 627 7.36 -6.21 19.67
CA TYR A 627 7.16 -5.89 18.27
C TYR A 627 7.89 -4.60 17.90
N ASN A 628 8.47 -4.56 16.67
CA ASN A 628 9.17 -3.41 16.13
C ASN A 628 10.24 -2.86 17.11
N LEU A 629 11.04 -3.75 17.71
CA LEU A 629 11.92 -3.40 18.82
C LEU A 629 12.98 -2.37 18.41
N PHE A 630 13.62 -2.57 17.26
CA PHE A 630 14.53 -1.61 16.65
C PHE A 630 14.71 -1.86 15.14
N SER A 631 15.26 -0.85 14.46
CA SER A 631 15.59 -0.86 13.04
C SER A 631 17.07 -0.53 12.84
N ILE A 632 17.67 -1.18 11.86
CA ILE A 632 18.97 -0.81 11.30
C ILE A 632 18.68 -0.31 9.90
N ASP A 633 18.85 0.99 9.66
CA ASP A 633 18.46 1.62 8.41
C ASP A 633 19.24 2.91 8.15
N ASN A 634 19.10 3.47 6.95
CA ASN A 634 19.74 4.71 6.57
C ASN A 634 18.82 5.96 6.71
N MET A 635 17.58 5.78 7.18
CA MET A 635 16.64 6.88 7.38
C MET A 635 16.63 7.41 8.82
N HIS A 636 17.24 6.66 9.74
CA HIS A 636 17.30 7.00 11.16
C HIS A 636 17.89 8.40 11.44
N ARG A 637 18.89 8.83 10.67
CA ARG A 637 19.50 10.18 10.79
C ARG A 637 18.51 11.32 10.53
N TYR A 638 17.44 11.05 9.76
CA TYR A 638 16.37 12.00 9.49
C TYR A 638 15.17 11.80 10.43
N GLN A 639 15.29 10.92 11.42
CA GLN A 639 14.21 10.54 12.34
C GLN A 639 12.95 10.01 11.61
N LEU A 640 13.13 9.43 10.44
CA LEU A 640 12.08 8.89 9.59
C LEU A 640 12.05 7.36 9.67
N ASP A 641 10.84 6.80 9.70
CA ASP A 641 10.67 5.34 9.56
C ASP A 641 10.84 4.94 8.09
N PRO A 642 11.77 4.01 7.77
CA PRO A 642 12.04 3.61 6.39
C PRO A 642 10.87 2.91 5.67
N GLU A 643 9.82 2.47 6.39
CA GLU A 643 8.61 1.88 5.81
C GLU A 643 7.54 2.91 5.46
N ILE A 644 7.70 4.13 5.94
CA ILE A 644 6.76 5.21 5.63
C ILE A 644 7.00 5.69 4.21
N THR A 645 5.95 5.69 3.41
CA THR A 645 5.99 6.16 2.01
C THR A 645 5.47 7.58 1.83
N SER A 646 4.94 8.20 2.90
CA SER A 646 4.51 9.60 2.87
C SER A 646 5.71 10.53 2.83
N ASN A 647 5.81 11.32 1.80
CA ASN A 647 6.94 12.23 1.54
C ASN A 647 7.02 13.42 2.51
N SER A 648 5.97 13.71 3.28
CA SER A 648 5.97 14.69 4.37
C SER A 648 6.15 14.08 5.76
N ALA A 649 6.15 12.74 5.88
CA ALA A 649 6.21 11.98 7.13
C ALA A 649 5.05 12.27 8.14
N LEU A 650 3.99 12.92 7.70
CA LEU A 650 2.83 13.26 8.53
C LEU A 650 1.89 12.06 8.71
N VAL A 651 2.40 10.98 9.25
CA VAL A 651 1.68 9.72 9.46
C VAL A 651 1.99 9.15 10.84
N THR A 652 1.10 8.31 11.33
CA THR A 652 1.33 7.59 12.60
C THR A 652 2.58 6.71 12.49
N PRO A 653 3.59 6.92 13.35
CA PRO A 653 4.79 6.10 13.34
C PRO A 653 4.48 4.66 13.75
N ASN A 654 5.29 3.71 13.28
CA ASN A 654 5.22 2.34 13.72
C ASN A 654 5.52 2.23 15.22
N LEU A 655 4.55 1.72 15.98
CA LEU A 655 4.69 1.62 17.43
C LEU A 655 5.59 0.46 17.82
N ARG A 656 6.43 0.70 18.85
CA ARG A 656 7.13 -0.34 19.57
C ARG A 656 6.22 -0.86 20.69
N THR A 657 5.95 -2.16 20.68
CA THR A 657 5.04 -2.77 21.66
C THR A 657 5.76 -3.87 22.43
N ILE A 658 5.66 -3.87 23.75
CA ILE A 658 6.15 -4.93 24.62
C ILE A 658 4.97 -5.49 25.40
N SER A 659 4.77 -6.80 25.30
CA SER A 659 3.68 -7.52 25.93
C SER A 659 4.20 -8.64 26.83
N PHE A 660 3.56 -8.87 27.94
CA PHE A 660 3.82 -9.98 28.84
C PHE A 660 2.65 -10.95 28.78
N GLY A 661 2.94 -12.23 28.65
CA GLY A 661 1.91 -13.23 28.50
C GLY A 661 2.14 -14.48 29.33
N LEU A 662 1.06 -15.21 29.51
CA LEU A 662 0.99 -16.44 30.27
C LEU A 662 0.16 -17.47 29.51
N ASN A 663 0.72 -18.65 29.26
CA ASN A 663 0.00 -19.77 28.66
C ASN A 663 -0.22 -20.86 29.70
N LEU A 664 -1.48 -21.17 29.98
CA LEU A 664 -1.90 -22.22 30.88
C LEU A 664 -2.59 -23.35 30.09
N ASN A 665 -2.23 -24.59 30.40
CA ASN A 665 -2.92 -25.77 29.90
C ASN A 665 -3.23 -26.68 31.09
N PHE A 666 -4.50 -27.02 31.26
CA PHE A 666 -5.01 -27.82 32.35
C PHE A 666 -5.11 -29.30 31.99
#